data_b6a589019ae969cf8fab05183e9ad201
#
_entry.id   b6a589019ae969cf8fab05183e9ad201
#
_cell.length_a   1.000
_cell.length_b   1.000
_cell.length_c   1.000
_cell.angle_alpha   90.00
_cell.angle_beta   90.00
_cell.angle_gamma   90.00
#
_symmetry.space_group_name_H-M   'P 1'
#
loop_
_entity.id
_entity.type
_entity.pdbx_description
1 polymer ?
#
loop_
_entity_poly.entity_id
_entity_poly.type
_entity_poly.pdbx_seq_one_letter_code
_entity_poly.pdbx_strand_id
1 'polypeptide(L)'
;MAKKQFKAESKKLLDMMINSIYTHKEIFLREIISNASDAIDKLCYQSLTDENVGMARGDFKIRVIPDKEARTITVSDNGIGMTKEELDSNLGVIARSGSLKFKDDLGESAQEDAAIDIIGQFGVGFYSAFMVADKVTVITRAYGSDTAYQWVSAGADGYTITEAQKDTVGTDVIMHIKADETGEKYSTYLENWKLMMLIRKYSDYVRWPIVMDVEQSDWVDSGEKDENGEPKMEMVTKTEEQTVNSMIPIWQRSRKEATDEECIAFYKEKFHDNDDPLAVIRVNAEGLISYRALLFVPSKVPANMYTRDADPGLELYSSGVMIMDRCTDLLPPCYAFARGVVDSPDLSLNISREMLQHDRQLKLIAANLGKKIKSELTKLMTNDREKYEQFHAAFGMVLRAGAVTETGDKVDEIKDLLLYHTSETKLVSLKEYVDAMPAEQAKIYFACGDNVKRLLSLPQAEQLRDKGFDVLCMTSQIDEYFVDTMKSYDDKPFCNIATDDLGLESEEEKKETEAKQAEDKELLDFVKETLGEQVASVRLSNKLVSSAVCLSTEGGVTLEMERYFRSMPGAPTDIRAVRVLELNANHHAYQTMKEAFAAGDKDKAARIAKILHAQALLIAGEPLEDPAAYSELVCTLI
;
A
#
# COMPACT_ATOMS: atom_id res chain seq x y z
N MET A 1 50.18 -19.58 -11.38
CA MET A 1 49.34 -20.34 -10.41
C MET A 1 48.17 -20.93 -11.16
N ALA A 2 47.98 -22.26 -11.13
CA ALA A 2 46.82 -22.89 -11.78
C ALA A 2 45.56 -22.58 -10.97
N LYS A 3 44.52 -21.99 -11.61
CA LYS A 3 43.19 -21.82 -11.02
C LYS A 3 42.60 -23.21 -10.70
N LYS A 4 42.25 -23.45 -9.42
CA LYS A 4 41.51 -24.66 -9.02
C LYS A 4 40.02 -24.34 -9.10
N GLN A 5 39.24 -25.26 -9.64
CA GLN A 5 37.78 -25.20 -9.62
C GLN A 5 37.25 -25.65 -8.28
N PHE A 6 36.16 -25.01 -7.81
CA PHE A 6 35.42 -25.48 -6.63
C PHE A 6 34.76 -26.81 -6.94
N LYS A 7 34.77 -27.73 -5.95
CA LYS A 7 34.01 -28.99 -6.00
C LYS A 7 32.73 -28.81 -5.20
N ALA A 8 31.61 -29.22 -5.75
CA ALA A 8 30.31 -29.15 -5.08
C ALA A 8 29.93 -30.53 -4.51
N GLU A 9 29.38 -30.56 -3.28
CA GLU A 9 28.70 -31.72 -2.71
C GLU A 9 27.22 -31.66 -3.12
N SER A 10 26.86 -32.33 -4.22
CA SER A 10 25.53 -32.27 -4.84
C SER A 10 24.38 -32.59 -3.86
N LYS A 11 24.60 -33.57 -2.93
CA LYS A 11 23.62 -33.95 -1.91
C LYS A 11 23.29 -32.78 -0.97
N LYS A 12 24.31 -32.09 -0.43
CA LYS A 12 24.11 -30.94 0.47
C LYS A 12 23.50 -29.74 -0.28
N LEU A 13 23.89 -29.53 -1.53
CA LEU A 13 23.30 -28.48 -2.35
C LEU A 13 21.81 -28.72 -2.58
N LEU A 14 21.41 -29.94 -2.92
CA LEU A 14 20.01 -30.30 -3.08
C LEU A 14 19.21 -30.15 -1.78
N ASP A 15 19.77 -30.59 -0.66
CA ASP A 15 19.17 -30.40 0.67
C ASP A 15 18.97 -28.90 1.01
N MET A 16 19.96 -28.07 0.74
CA MET A 16 19.85 -26.62 0.92
C MET A 16 18.80 -26.02 0.01
N MET A 17 18.69 -26.48 -1.24
CA MET A 17 17.69 -26.01 -2.20
C MET A 17 16.28 -26.38 -1.75
N ILE A 18 16.06 -27.60 -1.32
CA ILE A 18 14.74 -28.07 -0.87
C ILE A 18 14.29 -27.36 0.42
N ASN A 19 15.23 -27.09 1.35
CA ASN A 19 14.88 -26.64 2.70
C ASN A 19 15.14 -25.13 2.96
N SER A 20 15.84 -24.42 2.07
CA SER A 20 16.29 -23.04 2.35
C SER A 20 16.04 -22.02 1.25
N ILE A 21 15.77 -22.43 0.03
CA ILE A 21 15.56 -21.48 -1.10
C ILE A 21 14.14 -20.91 -1.06
N TYR A 22 13.16 -21.73 -0.75
CA TYR A 22 11.75 -21.34 -0.73
C TYR A 22 11.24 -21.16 0.69
N THR A 23 10.56 -20.07 0.94
CA THR A 23 9.96 -19.76 2.25
C THR A 23 8.64 -20.50 2.43
N HIS A 24 7.87 -20.68 1.35
CA HIS A 24 6.55 -21.30 1.37
C HIS A 24 6.52 -22.60 0.56
N LYS A 25 6.15 -23.71 1.20
CA LYS A 25 6.10 -25.03 0.54
C LYS A 25 5.07 -25.09 -0.59
N GLU A 26 3.99 -24.34 -0.49
CA GLU A 26 2.90 -24.32 -1.47
C GLU A 26 3.32 -23.87 -2.89
N ILE A 27 4.51 -23.28 -3.04
CA ILE A 27 5.05 -22.84 -4.32
C ILE A 27 5.42 -24.02 -5.23
N PHE A 28 5.55 -25.24 -4.69
CA PHE A 28 5.87 -26.41 -5.50
C PHE A 28 4.96 -26.54 -6.73
N LEU A 29 3.65 -26.29 -6.54
CA LEU A 29 2.68 -26.43 -7.62
C LEU A 29 2.90 -25.37 -8.72
N ARG A 30 3.22 -24.12 -8.33
CA ARG A 30 3.58 -23.04 -9.25
C ARG A 30 4.77 -23.42 -10.13
N GLU A 31 5.82 -23.94 -9.54
CA GLU A 31 7.05 -24.29 -10.25
C GLU A 31 6.83 -25.45 -11.24
N ILE A 32 6.08 -26.49 -10.84
CA ILE A 32 5.78 -27.60 -11.72
C ILE A 32 4.85 -27.20 -12.87
N ILE A 33 3.82 -26.37 -12.61
CA ILE A 33 2.94 -25.81 -13.65
C ILE A 33 3.74 -24.90 -14.60
N SER A 34 4.67 -24.09 -14.09
CA SER A 34 5.52 -23.23 -14.93
C SER A 34 6.39 -24.07 -15.89
N ASN A 35 6.96 -25.19 -15.41
CA ASN A 35 7.73 -26.10 -16.27
C ASN A 35 6.84 -26.77 -17.33
N ALA A 36 5.61 -27.16 -16.97
CA ALA A 36 4.63 -27.70 -17.91
C ALA A 36 4.25 -26.67 -18.99
N SER A 37 4.03 -25.41 -18.60
CA SER A 37 3.78 -24.30 -19.53
C SER A 37 4.94 -24.12 -20.51
N ASP A 38 6.19 -24.09 -20.03
CA ASP A 38 7.37 -23.96 -20.88
C ASP A 38 7.52 -25.14 -21.87
N ALA A 39 7.16 -26.36 -21.45
CA ALA A 39 7.18 -27.53 -22.32
C ALA A 39 6.15 -27.43 -23.45
N ILE A 40 4.96 -26.90 -23.16
CA ILE A 40 3.93 -26.64 -24.15
C ILE A 40 4.37 -25.50 -25.09
N ASP A 41 4.92 -24.40 -24.56
CA ASP A 41 5.41 -23.29 -25.38
C ASP A 41 6.42 -23.75 -26.44
N LYS A 42 7.34 -24.66 -26.08
CA LYS A 42 8.31 -25.25 -27.02
C LYS A 42 7.66 -26.04 -28.13
N LEU A 43 6.67 -26.90 -27.81
CA LEU A 43 5.99 -27.70 -28.83
C LEU A 43 5.05 -26.84 -29.68
N CYS A 44 4.37 -25.88 -29.09
CA CYS A 44 3.53 -24.92 -29.79
C CYS A 44 4.36 -24.08 -30.78
N TYR A 45 5.56 -23.65 -30.38
CA TYR A 45 6.49 -22.98 -31.31
C TYR A 45 6.90 -23.88 -32.45
N GLN A 46 7.25 -25.14 -32.17
CA GLN A 46 7.63 -26.10 -33.20
C GLN A 46 6.45 -26.37 -34.17
N SER A 47 5.21 -26.35 -33.71
CA SER A 47 4.02 -26.51 -34.54
C SER A 47 3.84 -25.41 -35.60
N LEU A 48 4.49 -24.24 -35.42
CA LEU A 48 4.46 -23.16 -36.43
C LEU A 48 5.22 -23.51 -37.68
N THR A 49 6.18 -24.43 -37.60
CA THR A 49 7.06 -24.82 -38.72
C THR A 49 6.97 -26.31 -39.08
N ASP A 50 6.40 -27.15 -38.21
CA ASP A 50 6.28 -28.59 -38.41
C ASP A 50 4.81 -29.02 -38.31
N GLU A 51 4.20 -29.27 -39.46
CA GLU A 51 2.80 -29.73 -39.58
C GLU A 51 2.58 -31.12 -38.95
N ASN A 52 3.63 -31.92 -38.72
CA ASN A 52 3.50 -33.25 -38.11
C ASN A 52 3.17 -33.20 -36.63
N VAL A 53 3.27 -32.06 -35.97
CA VAL A 53 2.81 -31.87 -34.57
C VAL A 53 1.34 -32.18 -34.48
N GLY A 54 0.53 -31.81 -35.49
CA GLY A 54 -0.87 -32.21 -35.62
C GLY A 54 -1.80 -31.70 -34.53
N MET A 55 -1.37 -30.71 -33.73
CA MET A 55 -2.12 -30.12 -32.62
C MET A 55 -2.46 -28.66 -32.91
N ALA A 56 -3.70 -28.28 -32.70
CA ALA A 56 -4.12 -26.89 -32.69
C ALA A 56 -3.82 -26.25 -31.32
N ARG A 57 -3.73 -24.92 -31.26
CA ARG A 57 -3.46 -24.20 -30.01
C ARG A 57 -4.46 -24.54 -28.88
N GLY A 58 -5.69 -24.86 -29.21
CA GLY A 58 -6.73 -25.23 -28.24
C GLY A 58 -6.60 -26.65 -27.67
N ASP A 59 -5.72 -27.49 -28.25
CA ASP A 59 -5.51 -28.86 -27.79
C ASP A 59 -4.48 -28.94 -26.64
N PHE A 60 -3.67 -27.87 -26.48
CA PHE A 60 -2.67 -27.79 -25.42
C PHE A 60 -3.31 -27.51 -24.09
N LYS A 61 -2.94 -28.31 -23.07
CA LYS A 61 -3.43 -28.14 -21.69
C LYS A 61 -2.49 -28.74 -20.66
N ILE A 62 -2.62 -28.26 -19.44
CA ILE A 62 -1.98 -28.80 -18.24
C ILE A 62 -3.07 -29.43 -17.39
N ARG A 63 -2.91 -30.67 -16.98
CA ARG A 63 -3.88 -31.38 -16.14
C ARG A 63 -3.32 -31.62 -14.75
N VAL A 64 -4.06 -31.26 -13.71
CA VAL A 64 -3.67 -31.49 -12.31
C VAL A 64 -4.64 -32.52 -11.72
N ILE A 65 -4.09 -33.66 -11.28
CA ILE A 65 -4.86 -34.83 -10.85
C ILE A 65 -4.41 -35.23 -9.45
N PRO A 66 -5.17 -34.92 -8.40
CA PRO A 66 -4.94 -35.48 -7.09
C PRO A 66 -5.54 -36.90 -6.98
N ASP A 67 -4.82 -37.80 -6.31
CA ASP A 67 -5.29 -39.12 -5.92
C ASP A 67 -5.07 -39.30 -4.43
N LYS A 68 -6.18 -39.32 -3.68
CA LYS A 68 -6.15 -39.45 -2.22
C LYS A 68 -5.75 -40.83 -1.75
N GLU A 69 -6.13 -41.87 -2.49
CA GLU A 69 -5.84 -43.27 -2.11
C GLU A 69 -4.36 -43.57 -2.34
N ALA A 70 -3.83 -43.23 -3.50
CA ALA A 70 -2.41 -43.37 -3.82
C ALA A 70 -1.53 -42.28 -3.16
N ARG A 71 -2.11 -41.27 -2.52
CA ARG A 71 -1.45 -40.07 -1.98
C ARG A 71 -0.56 -39.36 -3.02
N THR A 72 -1.02 -39.24 -4.24
CA THR A 72 -0.26 -38.60 -5.31
C THR A 72 -0.94 -37.37 -5.87
N ILE A 73 -0.12 -36.44 -6.35
CA ILE A 73 -0.54 -35.35 -7.22
C ILE A 73 0.21 -35.52 -8.54
N THR A 74 -0.53 -35.61 -9.64
CA THR A 74 0.05 -35.67 -10.98
C THR A 74 -0.19 -34.35 -11.68
N VAL A 75 0.88 -33.71 -12.18
CA VAL A 75 0.81 -32.61 -13.15
C VAL A 75 1.23 -33.15 -14.50
N SER A 76 0.30 -33.17 -15.44
CA SER A 76 0.48 -33.72 -16.78
C SER A 76 0.39 -32.60 -17.82
N ASP A 77 1.36 -32.52 -18.71
CA ASP A 77 1.36 -31.66 -19.89
C ASP A 77 1.39 -32.47 -21.19
N ASN A 78 0.90 -31.88 -22.26
CA ASN A 78 1.03 -32.40 -23.61
C ASN A 78 2.02 -31.54 -24.44
N GLY A 79 3.10 -31.10 -23.77
CA GLY A 79 4.20 -30.33 -24.37
C GLY A 79 5.20 -31.21 -25.10
N ILE A 80 6.41 -30.68 -25.32
CA ILE A 80 7.45 -31.30 -26.18
C ILE A 80 7.99 -32.64 -25.63
N GLY A 81 7.83 -32.92 -24.33
CA GLY A 81 8.42 -34.08 -23.65
C GLY A 81 9.96 -34.02 -23.57
N MET A 82 10.56 -35.14 -23.15
CA MET A 82 12.03 -35.24 -23.01
C MET A 82 12.54 -36.60 -23.48
N THR A 83 13.69 -36.60 -24.18
CA THR A 83 14.48 -37.81 -24.47
C THR A 83 15.18 -38.29 -23.19
N LYS A 84 15.81 -39.47 -23.26
CA LYS A 84 16.60 -40.02 -22.14
C LYS A 84 17.76 -39.09 -21.76
N GLU A 85 18.44 -38.55 -22.74
CA GLU A 85 19.57 -37.63 -22.57
C GLU A 85 19.11 -36.29 -21.98
N GLU A 86 17.94 -35.83 -22.38
CA GLU A 86 17.33 -34.63 -21.83
C GLU A 86 16.86 -34.83 -20.38
N LEU A 87 16.28 -35.96 -20.03
CA LEU A 87 15.97 -36.33 -18.65
C LEU A 87 17.21 -36.29 -17.75
N ASP A 88 18.31 -36.91 -18.19
CA ASP A 88 19.57 -36.91 -17.46
C ASP A 88 20.14 -35.50 -17.33
N SER A 89 20.09 -34.71 -18.41
CA SER A 89 20.68 -33.37 -18.44
C SER A 89 19.83 -32.31 -17.73
N ASN A 90 18.49 -32.39 -17.77
CA ASN A 90 17.59 -31.36 -17.24
C ASN A 90 17.15 -31.66 -15.80
N LEU A 91 16.99 -32.95 -15.42
CA LEU A 91 16.58 -33.35 -14.07
C LEU A 91 17.74 -33.95 -13.26
N GLY A 92 18.83 -34.38 -13.91
CA GLY A 92 20.01 -34.92 -13.23
C GLY A 92 21.08 -33.88 -12.92
N VAL A 93 20.99 -32.67 -13.50
CA VAL A 93 21.97 -31.59 -13.28
C VAL A 93 21.27 -30.39 -12.63
N ILE A 94 21.66 -30.10 -11.39
CA ILE A 94 21.12 -28.99 -10.61
C ILE A 94 21.51 -27.65 -11.24
N ALA A 95 20.57 -26.68 -11.27
CA ALA A 95 20.73 -25.33 -11.84
C ALA A 95 21.00 -25.33 -13.35
N ARG A 96 20.48 -26.31 -14.09
CA ARG A 96 20.48 -26.32 -15.54
C ARG A 96 19.06 -26.15 -16.08
N SER A 97 18.81 -25.08 -16.83
CA SER A 97 17.53 -24.83 -17.46
C SER A 97 17.57 -25.16 -18.94
N GLY A 98 16.79 -26.19 -19.35
CA GLY A 98 16.58 -26.51 -20.76
C GLY A 98 15.72 -25.45 -21.47
N SER A 99 14.90 -24.72 -20.74
CA SER A 99 14.06 -23.64 -21.26
C SER A 99 14.88 -22.39 -21.57
N LEU A 100 15.84 -22.03 -20.71
CA LEU A 100 16.78 -20.94 -20.99
C LEU A 100 17.63 -21.20 -22.23
N LYS A 101 18.17 -22.42 -22.33
CA LYS A 101 18.95 -22.82 -23.52
C LYS A 101 18.12 -22.71 -24.80
N PHE A 102 16.86 -23.14 -24.78
CA PHE A 102 15.96 -23.01 -25.91
C PHE A 102 15.74 -21.54 -26.31
N LYS A 103 15.56 -20.65 -25.32
CA LYS A 103 15.44 -19.21 -25.54
C LYS A 103 16.69 -18.61 -26.19
N ASP A 104 17.88 -18.99 -25.73
CA ASP A 104 19.16 -18.53 -26.25
C ASP A 104 19.39 -19.00 -27.71
N ASP A 105 18.98 -20.24 -28.01
CA ASP A 105 19.11 -20.84 -29.35
C ASP A 105 18.18 -20.19 -30.40
N LEU A 106 17.07 -19.57 -30.00
CA LEU A 106 16.09 -18.93 -30.89
C LEU A 106 16.57 -17.58 -31.48
N GLY A 107 17.45 -16.86 -30.80
CA GLY A 107 17.88 -15.51 -31.19
C GLY A 107 16.80 -14.43 -30.96
N GLU A 108 17.23 -13.15 -30.90
CA GLU A 108 16.34 -12.02 -30.50
C GLU A 108 15.15 -11.81 -31.47
N SER A 109 15.34 -11.92 -32.77
CA SER A 109 14.28 -11.68 -33.78
C SER A 109 13.16 -12.73 -33.74
N ALA A 110 13.49 -13.99 -33.45
CA ALA A 110 12.50 -15.07 -33.38
C ALA A 110 11.72 -15.05 -32.07
N GLN A 111 12.27 -14.46 -31.02
CA GLN A 111 11.57 -14.29 -29.72
C GLN A 111 10.43 -13.27 -29.81
N GLU A 112 10.63 -12.15 -30.53
CA GLU A 112 9.59 -11.12 -30.73
C GLU A 112 8.43 -11.62 -31.60
N ASP A 113 8.72 -12.32 -32.69
CA ASP A 113 7.71 -12.82 -33.63
C ASP A 113 6.85 -13.97 -33.05
N ALA A 114 7.45 -14.80 -32.20
CA ALA A 114 6.78 -15.99 -31.67
C ALA A 114 6.04 -15.77 -30.33
N ALA A 115 6.18 -14.62 -29.71
CA ALA A 115 5.63 -14.29 -28.37
C ALA A 115 5.91 -15.40 -27.33
N ILE A 116 7.10 -16.02 -27.38
CA ILE A 116 7.51 -17.06 -26.44
C ILE A 116 7.94 -16.41 -25.14
N ASP A 117 7.23 -16.73 -24.08
CA ASP A 117 7.50 -16.19 -22.75
C ASP A 117 7.88 -17.33 -21.78
N ILE A 118 9.18 -17.65 -21.79
CA ILE A 118 9.72 -18.73 -20.96
C ILE A 118 9.76 -18.31 -19.49
N ILE A 119 9.06 -19.07 -18.66
CA ILE A 119 8.95 -18.85 -17.21
C ILE A 119 10.16 -19.44 -16.48
N GLY A 120 10.57 -20.68 -16.77
CA GLY A 120 11.58 -21.45 -16.04
C GLY A 120 13.04 -21.13 -16.41
N GLN A 121 13.65 -20.13 -15.78
CA GLN A 121 15.01 -19.65 -16.13
C GLN A 121 16.15 -20.26 -15.29
N PHE A 122 15.88 -20.70 -14.03
CA PHE A 122 16.94 -21.04 -13.07
C PHE A 122 17.31 -22.52 -13.02
N GLY A 123 16.46 -23.43 -13.54
CA GLY A 123 16.70 -24.87 -13.51
C GLY A 123 16.67 -25.51 -12.09
N VAL A 124 15.97 -24.87 -11.17
CA VAL A 124 15.84 -25.33 -9.78
C VAL A 124 14.38 -25.58 -9.36
N GLY A 125 13.41 -25.01 -10.08
CA GLY A 125 11.99 -25.05 -9.72
C GLY A 125 11.46 -26.48 -9.59
N PHE A 126 11.91 -27.42 -10.43
CA PHE A 126 11.51 -28.82 -10.36
C PHE A 126 11.73 -29.45 -8.98
N TYR A 127 12.85 -29.14 -8.33
CA TYR A 127 13.19 -29.75 -7.02
C TYR A 127 12.31 -29.26 -5.88
N SER A 128 11.51 -28.22 -6.08
CA SER A 128 10.49 -27.78 -5.11
C SER A 128 9.45 -28.87 -4.83
N ALA A 129 9.24 -29.81 -5.75
CA ALA A 129 8.38 -30.98 -5.55
C ALA A 129 8.77 -31.78 -4.29
N PHE A 130 10.06 -31.88 -3.96
CA PHE A 130 10.54 -32.60 -2.77
C PHE A 130 10.26 -31.88 -1.44
N MET A 131 9.78 -30.62 -1.48
CA MET A 131 9.31 -29.95 -0.27
C MET A 131 8.06 -30.63 0.29
N VAL A 132 7.20 -31.17 -0.58
CA VAL A 132 5.92 -31.80 -0.23
C VAL A 132 5.86 -33.28 -0.54
N ALA A 133 6.75 -33.79 -1.40
CA ALA A 133 6.80 -35.19 -1.81
C ALA A 133 8.02 -35.90 -1.24
N ASP A 134 7.85 -37.16 -0.85
CA ASP A 134 8.94 -38.07 -0.46
C ASP A 134 9.50 -38.87 -1.65
N LYS A 135 8.74 -38.90 -2.76
CA LYS A 135 9.12 -39.54 -4.02
C LYS A 135 8.53 -38.77 -5.20
N VAL A 136 9.32 -38.53 -6.22
CA VAL A 136 8.88 -37.93 -7.50
C VAL A 136 9.18 -38.91 -8.63
N THR A 137 8.16 -39.16 -9.45
CA THR A 137 8.26 -39.96 -10.68
C THR A 137 7.91 -39.10 -11.87
N VAL A 138 8.77 -39.05 -12.87
CA VAL A 138 8.51 -38.32 -14.13
C VAL A 138 8.42 -39.34 -15.27
N ILE A 139 7.27 -39.38 -15.96
CA ILE A 139 7.08 -40.22 -17.14
C ILE A 139 6.95 -39.29 -18.35
N THR A 140 7.80 -39.46 -19.34
CA THR A 140 7.85 -38.54 -20.47
C THR A 140 8.08 -39.26 -21.80
N ARG A 141 7.46 -38.74 -22.86
CA ARG A 141 7.73 -39.13 -24.24
C ARG A 141 8.01 -37.88 -25.08
N ALA A 142 9.21 -37.80 -25.64
CA ALA A 142 9.59 -36.68 -26.47
C ALA A 142 8.85 -36.68 -27.83
N TYR A 143 8.56 -35.49 -28.35
CA TYR A 143 8.05 -35.33 -29.71
C TYR A 143 9.01 -35.97 -30.71
N GLY A 144 8.48 -36.75 -31.65
CA GLY A 144 9.29 -37.49 -32.65
C GLY A 144 9.94 -38.78 -32.12
N SER A 145 9.65 -39.19 -30.86
CA SER A 145 10.16 -40.44 -30.29
C SER A 145 9.03 -41.45 -30.07
N ASP A 146 9.31 -42.72 -30.37
CA ASP A 146 8.40 -43.83 -30.09
C ASP A 146 8.62 -44.42 -28.69
N THR A 147 9.72 -44.07 -28.00
CA THR A 147 10.09 -44.60 -26.70
C THR A 147 9.82 -43.57 -25.61
N ALA A 148 9.12 -43.98 -24.58
CA ALA A 148 8.93 -43.21 -23.36
C ALA A 148 9.92 -43.65 -22.27
N TYR A 149 10.26 -42.73 -21.38
CA TYR A 149 11.18 -42.95 -20.28
C TYR A 149 10.54 -42.52 -18.95
N GLN A 150 10.93 -43.26 -17.88
CA GLN A 150 10.57 -42.93 -16.51
C GLN A 150 11.84 -42.59 -15.72
N TRP A 151 11.80 -41.41 -15.07
CA TRP A 151 12.78 -40.96 -14.11
C TRP A 151 12.17 -41.05 -12.72
N VAL A 152 12.90 -41.60 -11.73
CA VAL A 152 12.41 -41.75 -10.35
C VAL A 152 13.47 -41.32 -9.37
N SER A 153 13.11 -40.49 -8.40
CA SER A 153 13.98 -40.11 -7.28
C SER A 153 13.20 -39.97 -5.97
N ALA A 154 13.87 -40.26 -4.86
CA ALA A 154 13.42 -39.96 -3.51
C ALA A 154 14.16 -38.75 -2.91
N GLY A 155 14.75 -37.88 -3.72
CA GLY A 155 15.48 -36.69 -3.31
C GLY A 155 17.00 -36.83 -3.42
N ALA A 156 17.71 -36.50 -2.35
CA ALA A 156 19.17 -36.36 -2.36
C ALA A 156 19.98 -37.64 -2.60
N ASP A 157 19.36 -38.80 -2.62
CA ASP A 157 20.05 -40.11 -2.79
C ASP A 157 20.28 -40.53 -4.26
N GLY A 158 19.84 -39.68 -5.20
CA GLY A 158 20.00 -39.87 -6.63
C GLY A 158 18.71 -40.26 -7.35
N TYR A 159 18.83 -40.73 -8.59
CA TYR A 159 17.69 -41.06 -9.45
C TYR A 159 17.99 -42.29 -10.32
N THR A 160 16.93 -42.85 -10.88
CA THR A 160 17.01 -43.93 -11.88
C THR A 160 16.23 -43.55 -13.13
N ILE A 161 16.73 -43.95 -14.33
CA ILE A 161 16.01 -43.77 -15.60
C ILE A 161 15.81 -45.16 -16.21
N THR A 162 14.55 -45.47 -16.54
CA THR A 162 14.14 -46.72 -17.19
C THR A 162 13.20 -46.45 -18.35
N GLU A 163 13.07 -47.40 -19.27
CA GLU A 163 12.03 -47.33 -20.29
C GLU A 163 10.64 -47.45 -19.65
N ALA A 164 9.65 -46.77 -20.19
CA ALA A 164 8.28 -46.76 -19.73
C ALA A 164 7.30 -46.78 -20.90
N GLN A 165 6.01 -46.85 -20.59
CA GLN A 165 4.93 -46.74 -21.58
C GLN A 165 4.20 -45.40 -21.39
N LYS A 166 4.06 -44.61 -22.45
CA LYS A 166 3.23 -43.41 -22.52
C LYS A 166 2.77 -43.25 -23.96
N ASP A 167 1.46 -43.26 -24.15
CA ASP A 167 0.86 -43.27 -25.48
C ASP A 167 0.87 -41.89 -26.16
N THR A 168 0.94 -40.82 -25.37
CA THR A 168 0.93 -39.43 -25.85
C THR A 168 2.29 -38.75 -25.63
N VAL A 169 2.62 -37.78 -26.48
CA VAL A 169 3.73 -36.86 -26.27
C VAL A 169 3.47 -35.99 -25.04
N GLY A 170 4.50 -35.62 -24.30
CA GLY A 170 4.41 -34.76 -23.13
C GLY A 170 4.99 -35.41 -21.87
N THR A 171 4.73 -34.81 -20.71
CA THR A 171 5.34 -35.22 -19.44
C THR A 171 4.30 -35.29 -18.32
N ASP A 172 4.39 -36.35 -17.51
CA ASP A 172 3.64 -36.52 -16.27
C ASP A 172 4.62 -36.44 -15.09
N VAL A 173 4.44 -35.46 -14.22
CA VAL A 173 5.17 -35.33 -12.96
C VAL A 173 4.28 -35.82 -11.83
N ILE A 174 4.62 -36.99 -11.28
CA ILE A 174 3.86 -37.68 -10.23
C ILE A 174 4.59 -37.50 -8.90
N MET A 175 4.00 -36.79 -7.98
CA MET A 175 4.52 -36.47 -6.66
C MET A 175 3.80 -37.31 -5.59
N HIS A 176 4.48 -38.22 -4.93
CA HIS A 176 3.95 -38.97 -3.78
C HIS A 176 4.06 -38.08 -2.53
N ILE A 177 2.92 -37.66 -1.99
CA ILE A 177 2.82 -36.64 -0.95
C ILE A 177 3.19 -37.25 0.43
N LYS A 178 4.09 -36.55 1.13
CA LYS A 178 4.58 -36.93 2.48
C LYS A 178 3.43 -37.20 3.43
N ALA A 179 3.70 -38.07 4.41
CA ALA A 179 2.78 -38.26 5.52
C ALA A 179 2.64 -36.98 6.36
N ASP A 180 1.49 -36.82 6.99
CA ASP A 180 1.23 -35.69 7.87
C ASP A 180 2.13 -35.74 9.10
N GLU A 181 2.67 -34.60 9.50
CA GLU A 181 3.55 -34.44 10.66
C GLU A 181 2.92 -33.52 11.70
N THR A 182 3.48 -33.48 12.91
CA THR A 182 3.01 -32.58 13.96
C THR A 182 3.23 -31.10 13.53
N GLY A 183 2.13 -30.39 13.28
CA GLY A 183 2.16 -29.00 12.83
C GLY A 183 2.08 -28.82 11.30
N GLU A 184 2.17 -29.88 10.51
CA GLU A 184 2.18 -29.82 9.05
C GLU A 184 1.28 -30.89 8.41
N LYS A 185 0.18 -30.46 7.77
CA LYS A 185 -0.79 -31.35 7.13
C LYS A 185 -0.58 -31.38 5.61
N TYR A 186 0.32 -32.23 5.16
CA TYR A 186 0.58 -32.42 3.72
C TYR A 186 -0.63 -32.98 2.97
N SER A 187 -1.48 -33.79 3.64
CA SER A 187 -2.72 -34.33 3.05
C SER A 187 -3.68 -33.24 2.53
N THR A 188 -3.59 -32.02 3.02
CA THR A 188 -4.38 -30.88 2.49
C THR A 188 -4.11 -30.60 1.02
N TYR A 189 -2.91 -30.88 0.53
CA TYR A 189 -2.59 -30.71 -0.90
C TYR A 189 -3.28 -31.75 -1.80
N LEU A 190 -3.85 -32.83 -1.25
CA LEU A 190 -4.65 -33.80 -2.00
C LEU A 190 -6.12 -33.37 -2.17
N GLU A 191 -6.51 -32.24 -1.57
CA GLU A 191 -7.86 -31.70 -1.67
C GLU A 191 -8.02 -30.82 -2.91
N ASN A 192 -9.05 -31.07 -3.73
CA ASN A 192 -9.32 -30.28 -4.94
C ASN A 192 -9.39 -28.79 -4.67
N TRP A 193 -10.12 -28.40 -3.61
CA TRP A 193 -10.27 -26.97 -3.27
C TRP A 193 -8.93 -26.29 -2.96
N LYS A 194 -8.00 -27.00 -2.32
CA LYS A 194 -6.67 -26.46 -1.98
C LYS A 194 -5.83 -26.26 -3.25
N LEU A 195 -5.84 -27.24 -4.14
CA LEU A 195 -5.11 -27.15 -5.42
C LEU A 195 -5.69 -26.02 -6.29
N MET A 196 -7.02 -25.94 -6.41
CA MET A 196 -7.68 -24.84 -7.14
C MET A 196 -7.31 -23.46 -6.57
N MET A 197 -7.32 -23.33 -5.24
CA MET A 197 -6.90 -22.10 -4.57
C MET A 197 -5.44 -21.74 -4.91
N LEU A 198 -4.52 -22.72 -4.89
CA LEU A 198 -3.12 -22.49 -5.22
C LEU A 198 -2.92 -22.13 -6.70
N ILE A 199 -3.63 -22.81 -7.61
CA ILE A 199 -3.60 -22.50 -9.04
C ILE A 199 -4.07 -21.06 -9.27
N ARG A 200 -5.21 -20.67 -8.70
CA ARG A 200 -5.75 -19.32 -8.82
C ARG A 200 -4.85 -18.26 -8.19
N LYS A 201 -4.17 -18.59 -7.09
CA LYS A 201 -3.25 -17.66 -6.43
C LYS A 201 -1.99 -17.43 -7.27
N TYR A 202 -1.33 -18.48 -7.73
CA TYR A 202 0.02 -18.38 -8.29
C TYR A 202 0.12 -18.53 -9.80
N SER A 203 -0.84 -19.21 -10.44
CA SER A 203 -0.79 -19.64 -11.84
C SER A 203 -2.05 -19.28 -12.64
N ASP A 204 -2.89 -18.36 -12.11
CA ASP A 204 -4.16 -18.01 -12.74
C ASP A 204 -4.02 -17.50 -14.18
N TYR A 205 -2.92 -16.80 -14.44
CA TYR A 205 -2.64 -16.18 -15.74
C TYR A 205 -1.57 -16.90 -16.56
N VAL A 206 -1.26 -18.15 -16.22
CA VAL A 206 -0.51 -19.04 -17.13
C VAL A 206 -1.33 -19.20 -18.40
N ARG A 207 -0.71 -19.00 -19.56
CA ARG A 207 -1.36 -18.88 -20.88
C ARG A 207 -2.08 -20.13 -21.38
N TRP A 208 -1.84 -21.27 -20.75
CA TRP A 208 -2.45 -22.55 -21.10
C TRP A 208 -3.54 -22.95 -20.13
N PRO A 209 -4.63 -23.62 -20.63
CA PRO A 209 -5.66 -24.11 -19.72
C PRO A 209 -5.10 -25.08 -18.70
N ILE A 210 -5.33 -24.81 -17.43
CA ILE A 210 -5.06 -25.74 -16.35
C ILE A 210 -6.39 -26.39 -15.99
N VAL A 211 -6.50 -27.69 -16.19
CA VAL A 211 -7.75 -28.43 -16.01
C VAL A 211 -7.65 -29.38 -14.84
N MET A 212 -8.77 -29.51 -14.14
CA MET A 212 -8.95 -30.47 -13.04
C MET A 212 -10.30 -31.16 -13.16
N ASP A 213 -10.39 -32.37 -12.67
CA ASP A 213 -11.66 -33.07 -12.49
C ASP A 213 -12.31 -32.58 -11.19
N VAL A 214 -13.44 -31.89 -11.32
CA VAL A 214 -14.17 -31.29 -10.21
C VAL A 214 -15.50 -32.01 -10.02
N GLU A 215 -15.77 -32.42 -8.78
CA GLU A 215 -17.06 -33.00 -8.42
C GLU A 215 -18.08 -31.86 -8.26
N GLN A 216 -19.10 -31.87 -9.09
CA GLN A 216 -20.29 -31.02 -8.97
C GLN A 216 -21.46 -31.86 -8.42
N SER A 217 -22.04 -31.37 -7.34
CA SER A 217 -23.24 -32.00 -6.76
C SER A 217 -24.46 -31.14 -7.05
N ASP A 218 -25.34 -31.65 -7.92
CA ASP A 218 -26.60 -31.01 -8.27
C ASP A 218 -27.77 -31.78 -7.67
N TRP A 219 -28.79 -31.05 -7.21
CA TRP A 219 -30.06 -31.62 -6.83
C TRP A 219 -30.87 -31.89 -8.08
N VAL A 220 -31.07 -33.16 -8.40
CA VAL A 220 -31.85 -33.61 -9.56
C VAL A 220 -33.13 -34.26 -9.07
N ASP A 221 -34.24 -34.06 -9.82
CA ASP A 221 -35.49 -34.77 -9.55
C ASP A 221 -35.27 -36.28 -9.77
N SER A 222 -35.41 -37.06 -8.69
CA SER A 222 -35.24 -38.53 -8.73
C SER A 222 -36.33 -39.25 -9.54
N GLY A 223 -37.37 -38.53 -10.02
CA GLY A 223 -38.54 -39.10 -10.63
C GLY A 223 -39.55 -39.72 -9.66
N GLU A 224 -39.21 -39.73 -8.35
CA GLU A 224 -40.08 -40.17 -7.27
C GLU A 224 -40.78 -38.95 -6.62
N LYS A 225 -41.97 -39.20 -6.04
CA LYS A 225 -42.68 -38.17 -5.27
C LYS A 225 -42.56 -38.50 -3.78
N ASP A 226 -42.42 -37.44 -2.97
CA ASP A 226 -42.49 -37.56 -1.53
C ASP A 226 -43.92 -37.86 -1.02
N GLU A 227 -44.05 -38.01 0.30
CA GLU A 227 -45.34 -38.30 0.96
C GLU A 227 -46.41 -37.19 0.73
N ASN A 228 -45.97 -35.97 0.31
CA ASN A 228 -46.81 -34.82 0.03
C ASN A 228 -47.13 -34.66 -1.48
N GLY A 229 -46.56 -35.55 -2.34
CA GLY A 229 -46.73 -35.51 -3.79
C GLY A 229 -45.79 -34.57 -4.53
N GLU A 230 -44.79 -33.97 -3.87
CA GLU A 230 -43.76 -33.13 -4.47
C GLU A 230 -42.60 -33.97 -5.03
N PRO A 231 -41.88 -33.50 -6.08
CA PRO A 231 -40.73 -34.19 -6.62
C PRO A 231 -39.65 -34.41 -5.53
N LYS A 232 -39.21 -35.65 -5.34
CA LYS A 232 -38.13 -35.98 -4.42
C LYS A 232 -36.80 -35.65 -5.10
N MET A 233 -36.08 -34.68 -4.55
CA MET A 233 -34.75 -34.28 -5.03
C MET A 233 -33.68 -35.22 -4.49
N GLU A 234 -32.82 -35.71 -5.37
CA GLU A 234 -31.66 -36.51 -5.04
C GLU A 234 -30.37 -35.76 -5.42
N MET A 235 -29.40 -35.81 -4.56
CA MET A 235 -28.10 -35.19 -4.85
C MET A 235 -27.28 -36.14 -5.72
N VAL A 236 -27.07 -35.75 -6.98
CA VAL A 236 -26.23 -36.49 -7.92
C VAL A 236 -24.88 -35.78 -8.05
N THR A 237 -23.81 -36.47 -7.73
CA THR A 237 -22.44 -35.97 -7.91
C THR A 237 -21.93 -36.41 -9.29
N LYS A 238 -21.55 -35.46 -10.12
CA LYS A 238 -20.91 -35.70 -11.42
C LYS A 238 -19.51 -35.14 -11.38
N THR A 239 -18.55 -35.88 -11.93
CA THR A 239 -17.17 -35.40 -12.11
C THR A 239 -17.04 -34.83 -13.52
N GLU A 240 -16.69 -33.56 -13.65
CA GLU A 240 -16.49 -32.88 -14.92
C GLU A 240 -15.11 -32.22 -14.96
N GLU A 241 -14.44 -32.33 -16.13
CA GLU A 241 -13.19 -31.59 -16.38
C GLU A 241 -13.49 -30.11 -16.49
N GLN A 242 -12.87 -29.28 -15.63
CA GLN A 242 -13.03 -27.84 -15.63
C GLN A 242 -11.68 -27.13 -15.78
N THR A 243 -11.66 -26.05 -16.56
CA THR A 243 -10.53 -25.11 -16.58
C THR A 243 -10.61 -24.24 -15.33
N VAL A 244 -9.54 -24.24 -14.53
CA VAL A 244 -9.52 -23.60 -13.21
C VAL A 244 -8.77 -22.27 -13.18
N ASN A 245 -8.05 -21.93 -14.25
CA ASN A 245 -7.31 -20.67 -14.40
C ASN A 245 -7.94 -19.75 -15.46
N SER A 246 -7.65 -18.44 -15.35
CA SER A 246 -8.21 -17.39 -16.22
C SER A 246 -7.41 -17.15 -17.50
N MET A 247 -6.17 -17.59 -17.59
CA MET A 247 -5.22 -17.52 -18.73
C MET A 247 -4.85 -16.10 -19.18
N ILE A 248 -5.80 -15.24 -19.51
CA ILE A 248 -5.54 -13.90 -20.05
C ILE A 248 -5.88 -12.84 -19.00
N PRO A 249 -4.86 -12.20 -18.42
CA PRO A 249 -5.09 -11.19 -17.40
C PRO A 249 -5.74 -9.93 -17.98
N ILE A 250 -6.68 -9.35 -17.22
CA ILE A 250 -7.44 -8.17 -17.64
C ILE A 250 -6.53 -6.96 -17.94
N TRP A 251 -5.39 -6.83 -17.26
CA TRP A 251 -4.44 -5.73 -17.47
C TRP A 251 -3.62 -5.86 -18.75
N GLN A 252 -3.63 -7.03 -19.40
CA GLN A 252 -3.02 -7.23 -20.71
C GLN A 252 -3.98 -6.92 -21.86
N ARG A 253 -5.29 -6.87 -21.59
CA ARG A 253 -6.31 -6.57 -22.60
C ARG A 253 -6.32 -5.08 -22.92
N SER A 254 -6.62 -4.76 -24.19
CA SER A 254 -6.79 -3.37 -24.62
C SER A 254 -8.05 -2.75 -23.97
N ARG A 255 -8.14 -1.41 -23.96
CA ARG A 255 -9.34 -0.71 -23.44
C ARG A 255 -10.63 -1.06 -24.18
N LYS A 256 -10.53 -1.60 -25.40
CA LYS A 256 -11.71 -2.06 -26.16
C LYS A 256 -12.17 -3.45 -25.73
N GLU A 257 -11.26 -4.27 -25.24
CA GLU A 257 -11.49 -5.65 -24.83
C GLU A 257 -11.78 -5.78 -23.33
N ALA A 258 -11.38 -4.80 -22.53
CA ALA A 258 -11.71 -4.76 -21.12
C ALA A 258 -12.25 -3.36 -20.78
N THR A 259 -13.54 -3.28 -20.46
CA THR A 259 -14.19 -2.03 -20.08
C THR A 259 -13.83 -1.61 -18.66
N ASP A 260 -14.20 -0.39 -18.25
CA ASP A 260 -13.96 0.04 -16.88
C ASP A 260 -14.88 -0.71 -15.89
N GLU A 261 -16.09 -1.13 -16.32
CA GLU A 261 -16.99 -1.97 -15.54
C GLU A 261 -16.38 -3.35 -15.25
N GLU A 262 -15.73 -3.97 -16.26
CA GLU A 262 -15.03 -5.25 -16.06
C GLU A 262 -13.83 -5.10 -15.12
N CYS A 263 -13.09 -3.97 -15.19
CA CYS A 263 -12.03 -3.68 -14.25
C CYS A 263 -12.55 -3.46 -12.83
N ILE A 264 -13.69 -2.81 -12.66
CA ILE A 264 -14.34 -2.63 -11.36
C ILE A 264 -14.82 -3.99 -10.80
N ALA A 265 -15.40 -4.84 -11.64
CA ALA A 265 -15.78 -6.19 -11.24
C ALA A 265 -14.56 -7.01 -10.80
N PHE A 266 -13.47 -6.94 -11.56
CA PHE A 266 -12.19 -7.56 -11.18
C PHE A 266 -11.67 -7.04 -9.85
N TYR A 267 -11.70 -5.72 -9.62
CA TYR A 267 -11.29 -5.12 -8.34
C TYR A 267 -12.08 -5.68 -7.17
N LYS A 268 -13.42 -5.72 -7.29
CA LYS A 268 -14.30 -6.22 -6.22
C LYS A 268 -14.04 -7.68 -5.90
N GLU A 269 -13.90 -8.51 -6.91
CA GLU A 269 -13.63 -9.95 -6.75
C GLU A 269 -12.23 -10.18 -6.16
N LYS A 270 -11.21 -9.54 -6.75
CA LYS A 270 -9.81 -9.79 -6.41
C LYS A 270 -9.42 -9.28 -5.02
N PHE A 271 -9.90 -8.10 -4.65
CA PHE A 271 -9.56 -7.47 -3.38
C PHE A 271 -10.65 -7.60 -2.31
N HIS A 272 -11.72 -8.37 -2.61
CA HIS A 272 -12.86 -8.61 -1.71
C HIS A 272 -13.49 -7.30 -1.20
N ASP A 273 -13.59 -6.31 -2.07
CA ASP A 273 -14.22 -5.03 -1.80
C ASP A 273 -15.62 -4.99 -2.45
N ASN A 274 -16.63 -4.52 -1.71
CA ASN A 274 -17.99 -4.42 -2.24
C ASN A 274 -18.28 -3.07 -2.89
N ASP A 275 -17.46 -2.06 -2.62
CA ASP A 275 -17.63 -0.71 -3.15
C ASP A 275 -16.87 -0.54 -4.47
N ASP A 276 -17.33 0.37 -5.32
CA ASP A 276 -16.61 0.76 -6.52
C ASP A 276 -15.38 1.59 -6.15
N PRO A 277 -14.23 1.40 -6.83
CA PRO A 277 -13.08 2.28 -6.65
C PRO A 277 -13.37 3.68 -7.20
N LEU A 278 -12.77 4.70 -6.61
CA LEU A 278 -12.90 6.09 -7.06
C LEU A 278 -12.20 6.33 -8.41
N ALA A 279 -11.16 5.55 -8.71
CA ALA A 279 -10.44 5.64 -9.97
C ALA A 279 -9.86 4.28 -10.38
N VAL A 280 -9.80 4.05 -11.69
CA VAL A 280 -9.14 2.92 -12.35
C VAL A 280 -7.99 3.47 -13.20
N ILE A 281 -6.75 3.06 -12.90
CA ILE A 281 -5.54 3.54 -13.55
C ILE A 281 -4.90 2.41 -14.33
N ARG A 282 -4.88 2.52 -15.65
CA ARG A 282 -4.23 1.55 -16.55
C ARG A 282 -2.91 2.12 -17.04
N VAL A 283 -1.85 1.33 -16.88
CA VAL A 283 -0.51 1.69 -17.34
C VAL A 283 -0.02 0.62 -18.30
N ASN A 284 0.43 1.05 -19.48
CA ASN A 284 1.23 0.26 -20.40
C ASN A 284 2.51 1.06 -20.66
N ALA A 285 3.63 0.56 -20.18
CA ALA A 285 4.93 1.21 -20.32
C ALA A 285 5.84 0.31 -21.16
N GLU A 286 6.45 0.91 -22.18
CA GLU A 286 7.42 0.29 -23.06
C GLU A 286 8.65 1.20 -23.10
N GLY A 287 9.85 0.65 -22.98
CA GLY A 287 11.10 1.42 -22.99
C GLY A 287 12.24 0.73 -22.26
N LEU A 288 12.89 1.43 -21.33
CA LEU A 288 13.97 0.85 -20.51
C LEU A 288 13.50 -0.33 -19.66
N ILE A 289 12.23 -0.35 -19.32
CA ILE A 289 11.52 -1.41 -18.61
C ILE A 289 10.13 -1.47 -19.21
N SER A 290 9.74 -2.67 -19.61
CA SER A 290 8.39 -2.94 -20.09
C SER A 290 7.56 -3.49 -18.95
N TYR A 291 6.39 -2.88 -18.68
CA TYR A 291 5.45 -3.39 -17.70
C TYR A 291 4.03 -2.93 -17.99
N ARG A 292 3.07 -3.70 -17.50
CA ARG A 292 1.66 -3.34 -17.49
C ARG A 292 1.18 -3.26 -16.04
N ALA A 293 0.30 -2.32 -15.76
CA ALA A 293 -0.30 -2.21 -14.45
C ALA A 293 -1.78 -1.83 -14.52
N LEU A 294 -2.54 -2.35 -13.60
CA LEU A 294 -3.92 -1.98 -13.35
C LEU A 294 -4.06 -1.63 -11.88
N LEU A 295 -4.21 -0.33 -11.59
CA LEU A 295 -4.29 0.18 -10.24
C LEU A 295 -5.67 0.75 -9.95
N PHE A 296 -6.05 0.72 -8.68
CA PHE A 296 -7.32 1.19 -8.18
C PHE A 296 -7.11 2.11 -6.98
N VAL A 297 -7.90 3.17 -6.93
CA VAL A 297 -8.02 4.03 -5.75
C VAL A 297 -9.30 3.61 -5.03
N PRO A 298 -9.21 2.97 -3.84
CA PRO A 298 -10.39 2.57 -3.09
C PRO A 298 -11.27 3.77 -2.70
N SER A 299 -12.57 3.53 -2.50
CA SER A 299 -13.49 4.58 -2.02
C SER A 299 -13.48 4.77 -0.50
N LYS A 300 -13.05 3.74 0.24
CA LYS A 300 -13.01 3.72 1.71
C LYS A 300 -11.66 3.19 2.20
N VAL A 301 -11.29 3.61 3.38
CA VAL A 301 -10.10 3.09 4.06
C VAL A 301 -10.35 1.64 4.45
N PRO A 302 -9.51 0.69 4.03
CA PRO A 302 -9.58 -0.68 4.51
C PRO A 302 -9.46 -0.76 6.03
N ALA A 303 -10.27 -1.61 6.66
CA ALA A 303 -10.35 -1.69 8.12
C ALA A 303 -9.00 -1.99 8.81
N ASN A 304 -8.09 -2.65 8.11
CA ASN A 304 -6.75 -2.99 8.62
C ASN A 304 -5.66 -1.96 8.29
N MET A 305 -5.97 -0.85 7.58
CA MET A 305 -4.94 0.06 7.05
C MET A 305 -4.08 0.73 8.13
N TYR A 306 -4.63 0.94 9.32
CA TYR A 306 -3.94 1.57 10.45
C TYR A 306 -3.56 0.56 11.55
N THR A 307 -3.65 -0.74 11.28
CA THR A 307 -3.22 -1.78 12.21
C THR A 307 -1.78 -2.23 11.91
N ARG A 308 -1.16 -2.95 12.86
CA ARG A 308 0.17 -3.56 12.63
C ARG A 308 0.15 -4.62 11.53
N ASP A 309 -1.03 -5.15 11.23
CA ASP A 309 -1.27 -6.12 10.16
C ASP A 309 -1.63 -5.42 8.83
N ALA A 310 -1.55 -4.08 8.79
CA ALA A 310 -1.66 -3.34 7.55
C ALA A 310 -0.50 -3.72 6.64
N ASP A 311 -0.84 -4.26 5.51
CA ASP A 311 0.14 -4.81 4.58
C ASP A 311 -0.11 -4.15 3.20
N PRO A 312 0.40 -2.90 3.05
CA PRO A 312 0.28 -2.16 1.80
C PRO A 312 1.14 -2.82 0.72
N GLY A 313 0.78 -2.64 -0.53
CA GLY A 313 1.58 -3.12 -1.65
C GLY A 313 0.72 -3.55 -2.82
N LEU A 314 1.38 -3.70 -3.96
CA LEU A 314 0.77 -4.18 -5.19
C LEU A 314 1.13 -5.64 -5.42
N GLU A 315 0.22 -6.39 -6.05
CA GLU A 315 0.55 -7.73 -6.53
C GLU A 315 1.53 -7.62 -7.69
N LEU A 316 2.62 -8.37 -7.62
CA LEU A 316 3.65 -8.41 -8.64
C LEU A 316 3.61 -9.72 -9.40
N TYR A 317 3.50 -9.61 -10.69
CA TYR A 317 3.54 -10.71 -11.65
C TYR A 317 4.75 -10.59 -12.56
N SER A 318 5.22 -11.72 -13.05
CA SER A 318 6.16 -11.81 -14.17
C SER A 318 5.71 -12.94 -15.09
N SER A 319 5.44 -12.59 -16.34
CA SER A 319 4.98 -13.55 -17.35
C SER A 319 3.74 -14.34 -16.93
N GLY A 320 2.77 -13.67 -16.30
CA GLY A 320 1.51 -14.28 -15.85
C GLY A 320 1.62 -15.13 -14.58
N VAL A 321 2.80 -15.19 -13.95
CA VAL A 321 3.02 -15.91 -12.70
C VAL A 321 3.18 -14.93 -11.55
N MET A 322 2.45 -15.15 -10.45
CA MET A 322 2.57 -14.32 -9.25
C MET A 322 3.94 -14.53 -8.59
N ILE A 323 4.63 -13.42 -8.39
CA ILE A 323 5.92 -13.36 -7.70
C ILE A 323 5.73 -12.97 -6.24
N MET A 324 4.98 -11.89 -6.01
CA MET A 324 4.67 -11.38 -4.67
C MET A 324 3.21 -10.93 -4.63
N ASP A 325 2.50 -11.33 -3.59
CA ASP A 325 1.12 -10.88 -3.35
C ASP A 325 1.07 -9.43 -2.83
N ARG A 326 2.18 -8.92 -2.29
CA ARG A 326 2.30 -7.56 -1.74
C ARG A 326 3.72 -7.05 -1.84
N CYS A 327 4.00 -6.35 -2.91
CA CYS A 327 5.27 -5.69 -3.14
C CYS A 327 5.18 -4.22 -2.70
N THR A 328 5.71 -3.92 -1.52
CA THR A 328 5.72 -2.55 -0.95
C THR A 328 6.64 -1.61 -1.71
N ASP A 329 7.68 -2.13 -2.36
CA ASP A 329 8.67 -1.34 -3.09
C ASP A 329 8.12 -0.73 -4.40
N LEU A 330 6.92 -1.13 -4.83
CA LEU A 330 6.25 -0.61 -6.02
C LEU A 330 5.47 0.68 -5.78
N LEU A 331 5.28 1.09 -4.54
CA LEU A 331 4.55 2.30 -4.19
C LEU A 331 5.32 3.17 -3.20
N PRO A 332 5.44 4.48 -3.47
CA PRO A 332 5.81 5.42 -2.42
C PRO A 332 4.83 5.34 -1.23
N PRO A 333 5.28 5.48 0.02
CA PRO A 333 4.41 5.37 1.20
C PRO A 333 3.19 6.30 1.18
N CYS A 334 3.30 7.47 0.55
CA CYS A 334 2.17 8.40 0.39
C CYS A 334 1.03 7.86 -0.49
N TYR A 335 1.27 6.81 -1.27
CA TYR A 335 0.29 6.13 -2.11
C TYR A 335 -0.03 4.71 -1.63
N ALA A 336 0.28 4.39 -0.39
CA ALA A 336 0.05 3.06 0.21
C ALA A 336 -1.43 2.61 0.21
N PHE A 337 -2.37 3.52 -0.03
CA PHE A 337 -3.79 3.20 -0.21
C PHE A 337 -4.11 2.52 -1.55
N ALA A 338 -3.26 2.68 -2.57
CA ALA A 338 -3.52 2.12 -3.88
C ALA A 338 -3.49 0.59 -3.86
N ARG A 339 -4.42 -0.03 -4.56
CA ARG A 339 -4.50 -1.48 -4.78
C ARG A 339 -4.27 -1.76 -6.26
N GLY A 340 -3.86 -2.97 -6.58
CA GLY A 340 -3.71 -3.33 -7.99
C GLY A 340 -2.62 -4.34 -8.24
N VAL A 341 -2.34 -4.49 -9.54
CA VAL A 341 -1.39 -5.47 -10.07
C VAL A 341 -0.37 -4.79 -10.97
N VAL A 342 0.85 -5.30 -10.94
CA VAL A 342 1.95 -4.93 -11.85
C VAL A 342 2.50 -6.22 -12.46
N ASP A 343 2.66 -6.24 -13.76
CA ASP A 343 3.18 -7.38 -14.51
C ASP A 343 4.33 -6.92 -15.41
N SER A 344 5.52 -7.49 -15.22
CA SER A 344 6.71 -7.15 -15.99
C SER A 344 7.53 -8.39 -16.32
N PRO A 345 7.85 -8.62 -17.59
CA PRO A 345 8.75 -9.70 -17.99
C PRO A 345 10.23 -9.39 -17.71
N ASP A 346 10.57 -8.10 -17.49
CA ASP A 346 11.96 -7.62 -17.41
C ASP A 346 12.56 -7.68 -16.00
N LEU A 347 11.83 -8.18 -15.01
CA LEU A 347 12.26 -8.18 -13.61
C LEU A 347 13.39 -9.19 -13.37
N SER A 348 14.45 -8.72 -12.71
CA SER A 348 15.53 -9.58 -12.22
C SER A 348 15.08 -10.31 -10.95
N LEU A 349 14.56 -11.52 -11.13
CA LEU A 349 14.09 -12.37 -10.05
C LEU A 349 15.26 -13.10 -9.38
N ASN A 350 15.18 -13.33 -8.06
CA ASN A 350 16.06 -14.28 -7.40
C ASN A 350 15.67 -15.72 -7.77
N ILE A 351 16.47 -16.68 -7.33
CA ILE A 351 16.27 -18.11 -7.63
C ILE A 351 14.89 -18.61 -7.15
N SER A 352 14.41 -18.13 -6.00
CA SER A 352 13.10 -18.54 -5.45
C SER A 352 11.91 -17.77 -6.05
N ARG A 353 12.16 -16.69 -6.75
CA ARG A 353 11.15 -15.72 -7.21
C ARG A 353 10.29 -15.13 -6.08
N GLU A 354 10.71 -15.28 -4.83
CA GLU A 354 10.01 -14.73 -3.66
C GLU A 354 10.60 -13.40 -3.21
N MET A 355 11.81 -13.06 -3.65
CA MET A 355 12.47 -11.81 -3.34
C MET A 355 13.08 -11.21 -4.60
N LEU A 356 12.94 -9.91 -4.72
CA LEU A 356 13.62 -9.12 -5.73
C LEU A 356 14.99 -8.72 -5.19
N GLN A 357 16.02 -8.85 -5.98
CA GLN A 357 17.28 -8.19 -5.66
C GLN A 357 17.01 -6.69 -5.78
N HIS A 358 17.51 -5.87 -4.83
CA HIS A 358 17.35 -4.41 -4.78
C HIS A 358 17.46 -3.79 -6.17
N ASP A 359 16.30 -3.68 -6.84
CA ASP A 359 16.30 -3.50 -8.27
C ASP A 359 16.08 -2.02 -8.60
N ARG A 360 17.01 -1.47 -9.35
CA ARG A 360 16.84 -0.18 -10.00
C ARG A 360 15.56 -0.14 -10.84
N GLN A 361 15.14 -1.27 -11.36
CA GLN A 361 13.93 -1.43 -12.15
C GLN A 361 12.68 -1.18 -11.33
N LEU A 362 12.56 -1.76 -10.11
CA LEU A 362 11.43 -1.50 -9.21
C LEU A 362 11.28 -0.03 -8.84
N LYS A 363 12.41 0.64 -8.54
CA LYS A 363 12.40 2.08 -8.24
C LYS A 363 11.91 2.93 -9.41
N LEU A 364 12.26 2.54 -10.64
CA LEU A 364 11.79 3.22 -11.85
C LEU A 364 10.28 2.97 -12.07
N ILE A 365 9.81 1.74 -11.87
CA ILE A 365 8.38 1.41 -11.92
C ILE A 365 7.63 2.21 -10.85
N ALA A 366 8.07 2.18 -9.59
CA ALA A 366 7.45 2.90 -8.48
C ALA A 366 7.35 4.41 -8.73
N ALA A 367 8.43 5.03 -9.23
CA ALA A 367 8.43 6.45 -9.58
C ALA A 367 7.44 6.78 -10.70
N ASN A 368 7.30 5.91 -11.70
CA ASN A 368 6.34 6.10 -12.78
C ASN A 368 4.90 5.88 -12.29
N LEU A 369 4.64 4.84 -11.49
CA LEU A 369 3.33 4.60 -10.89
C LEU A 369 2.90 5.76 -10.00
N GLY A 370 3.80 6.30 -9.16
CA GLY A 370 3.53 7.48 -8.35
C GLY A 370 3.09 8.69 -9.19
N LYS A 371 3.77 8.95 -10.31
CA LYS A 371 3.37 10.02 -11.25
C LYS A 371 2.00 9.77 -11.87
N LYS A 372 1.67 8.52 -12.21
CA LYS A 372 0.36 8.15 -12.77
C LYS A 372 -0.76 8.33 -11.75
N ILE A 373 -0.54 7.90 -10.49
CA ILE A 373 -1.49 8.09 -9.39
C ILE A 373 -1.70 9.59 -9.15
N LYS A 374 -0.62 10.39 -9.01
CA LYS A 374 -0.71 11.86 -8.87
C LYS A 374 -1.54 12.48 -9.99
N SER A 375 -1.24 12.13 -11.24
CA SER A 375 -1.97 12.65 -12.41
C SER A 375 -3.46 12.31 -12.36
N GLU A 376 -3.82 11.10 -11.96
CA GLU A 376 -5.22 10.70 -11.89
C GLU A 376 -5.96 11.37 -10.74
N LEU A 377 -5.33 11.50 -9.57
CA LEU A 377 -5.87 12.27 -8.44
C LEU A 377 -6.06 13.75 -8.79
N THR A 378 -5.12 14.34 -9.52
CA THR A 378 -5.24 15.72 -10.00
C THR A 378 -6.42 15.88 -10.98
N LYS A 379 -6.62 14.92 -11.88
CA LYS A 379 -7.78 14.89 -12.77
C LYS A 379 -9.09 14.75 -12.00
N LEU A 380 -9.12 13.85 -11.02
CA LEU A 380 -10.28 13.66 -10.15
C LEU A 380 -10.62 14.95 -9.40
N MET A 381 -9.62 15.64 -8.84
CA MET A 381 -9.79 16.93 -8.17
C MET A 381 -10.37 18.02 -9.07
N THR A 382 -9.99 18.00 -10.35
CA THR A 382 -10.42 19.01 -11.33
C THR A 382 -11.79 18.70 -11.93
N ASN A 383 -12.08 17.42 -12.22
CA ASN A 383 -13.25 17.01 -13.00
C ASN A 383 -14.41 16.54 -12.11
N ASP A 384 -14.14 16.05 -10.91
CA ASP A 384 -15.14 15.55 -9.96
C ASP A 384 -14.69 15.86 -8.52
N ARG A 385 -14.88 17.12 -8.16
CA ARG A 385 -14.43 17.66 -6.86
C ARG A 385 -15.06 16.92 -5.69
N GLU A 386 -16.30 16.51 -5.78
CA GLU A 386 -17.01 15.83 -4.70
C GLU A 386 -16.38 14.45 -4.41
N LYS A 387 -16.08 13.67 -5.44
CA LYS A 387 -15.35 12.42 -5.29
C LYS A 387 -13.93 12.62 -4.76
N TYR A 388 -13.27 13.69 -5.17
CA TYR A 388 -11.95 14.01 -4.67
C TYR A 388 -11.96 14.39 -3.19
N GLU A 389 -12.96 15.12 -2.72
CA GLU A 389 -13.13 15.44 -1.30
C GLU A 389 -13.41 14.17 -0.48
N GLN A 390 -14.21 13.21 -1.00
CA GLN A 390 -14.38 11.89 -0.40
C GLN A 390 -13.05 11.14 -0.30
N PHE A 391 -12.26 11.12 -1.38
CA PHE A 391 -10.91 10.56 -1.38
C PHE A 391 -10.02 11.22 -0.33
N HIS A 392 -9.97 12.55 -0.31
CA HIS A 392 -9.14 13.29 0.64
C HIS A 392 -9.56 13.08 2.10
N ALA A 393 -10.85 12.98 2.37
CA ALA A 393 -11.37 12.66 3.70
C ALA A 393 -10.94 11.25 4.16
N ALA A 394 -10.89 10.28 3.23
CA ALA A 394 -10.46 8.91 3.52
C ALA A 394 -8.93 8.77 3.65
N PHE A 395 -8.17 9.34 2.71
CA PHE A 395 -6.74 9.05 2.55
C PHE A 395 -5.81 10.27 2.72
N GLY A 396 -6.33 11.44 3.05
CA GLY A 396 -5.53 12.65 3.25
C GLY A 396 -4.46 12.50 4.34
N MET A 397 -4.76 11.70 5.39
CA MET A 397 -3.78 11.34 6.42
C MET A 397 -2.65 10.47 5.86
N VAL A 398 -2.99 9.49 5.01
CA VAL A 398 -2.00 8.59 4.39
C VAL A 398 -1.06 9.37 3.47
N LEU A 399 -1.62 10.29 2.65
CA LEU A 399 -0.82 11.18 1.82
C LEU A 399 0.21 11.95 2.65
N ARG A 400 -0.23 12.59 3.74
CA ARG A 400 0.63 13.38 4.62
C ARG A 400 1.68 12.52 5.33
N ALA A 401 1.23 11.47 6.01
CA ALA A 401 2.12 10.59 6.78
C ALA A 401 3.19 9.93 5.90
N GLY A 402 2.82 9.49 4.71
CA GLY A 402 3.75 8.85 3.79
C GLY A 402 4.70 9.83 3.08
N ALA A 403 4.39 11.13 3.08
CA ALA A 403 5.27 12.15 2.50
C ALA A 403 6.28 12.71 3.49
N VAL A 404 5.93 12.72 4.77
CA VAL A 404 6.82 13.13 5.87
C VAL A 404 7.59 11.91 6.35
N THR A 405 8.54 11.46 5.55
CA THR A 405 9.52 10.44 5.91
C THR A 405 10.78 11.10 6.44
N GLU A 406 11.73 10.31 6.97
CA GLU A 406 13.02 10.82 7.48
C GLU A 406 13.77 11.73 6.49
N THR A 407 13.51 11.61 5.20
CA THR A 407 14.17 12.39 4.14
C THR A 407 13.35 13.57 3.62
N GLY A 408 12.04 13.64 3.92
CA GLY A 408 11.15 14.70 3.43
C GLY A 408 10.95 14.74 1.90
N ASP A 409 11.42 13.75 1.18
CA ASP A 409 11.59 13.77 -0.29
C ASP A 409 10.27 13.79 -1.08
N LYS A 410 9.11 13.53 -0.44
CA LYS A 410 7.83 13.38 -1.12
C LYS A 410 6.83 14.52 -0.90
N VAL A 411 7.19 15.50 -0.07
CA VAL A 411 6.31 16.65 0.23
C VAL A 411 5.96 17.41 -1.06
N ASP A 412 6.94 17.69 -1.90
CA ASP A 412 6.73 18.37 -3.18
C ASP A 412 5.89 17.57 -4.19
N GLU A 413 5.87 16.26 -4.07
CA GLU A 413 5.04 15.43 -4.95
C GLU A 413 3.55 15.51 -4.61
N ILE A 414 3.19 15.70 -3.32
CA ILE A 414 1.80 15.60 -2.87
C ILE A 414 1.19 16.92 -2.39
N LYS A 415 1.98 18.00 -2.19
CA LYS A 415 1.49 19.28 -1.66
C LYS A 415 0.28 19.83 -2.41
N ASP A 416 0.21 19.63 -3.72
CA ASP A 416 -0.90 20.08 -4.58
C ASP A 416 -2.15 19.21 -4.46
N LEU A 417 -2.03 18.02 -3.82
CA LEU A 417 -3.12 17.07 -3.63
C LEU A 417 -3.83 17.25 -2.28
N LEU A 418 -3.34 18.14 -1.42
CA LEU A 418 -3.90 18.32 -0.08
C LEU A 418 -4.98 19.41 -0.09
N LEU A 419 -6.04 19.15 0.67
CA LEU A 419 -7.13 20.08 0.89
C LEU A 419 -7.16 20.53 2.34
N TYR A 420 -7.50 21.81 2.52
CA TYR A 420 -7.62 22.44 3.82
C TYR A 420 -8.90 23.26 3.91
N HIS A 421 -9.47 23.39 5.09
CA HIS A 421 -10.64 24.20 5.31
C HIS A 421 -10.29 25.70 5.38
N THR A 422 -11.06 26.56 4.69
CA THR A 422 -11.09 28.01 4.91
C THR A 422 -12.39 28.44 5.56
N SER A 423 -13.40 27.56 5.60
CA SER A 423 -14.62 27.67 6.37
C SER A 423 -15.10 26.29 6.79
N GLU A 424 -16.16 26.19 7.58
CA GLU A 424 -16.72 24.89 8.00
C GLU A 424 -17.12 24.00 6.81
N THR A 425 -17.44 24.61 5.66
CA THR A 425 -17.96 23.90 4.48
C THR A 425 -17.09 24.01 3.25
N LYS A 426 -16.05 24.88 3.24
CA LYS A 426 -15.23 25.12 2.06
C LYS A 426 -13.85 24.53 2.25
N LEU A 427 -13.51 23.59 1.37
CA LEU A 427 -12.18 23.00 1.21
C LEU A 427 -11.47 23.65 0.02
N VAL A 428 -10.18 23.95 0.17
CA VAL A 428 -9.32 24.50 -0.90
C VAL A 428 -7.98 23.77 -0.91
N SER A 429 -7.37 23.65 -2.08
CA SER A 429 -5.96 23.28 -2.21
C SER A 429 -5.05 24.48 -1.90
N LEU A 430 -3.76 24.23 -1.66
CA LEU A 430 -2.79 25.32 -1.49
C LEU A 430 -2.75 26.24 -2.73
N LYS A 431 -2.87 25.66 -3.91
CA LYS A 431 -2.92 26.43 -5.15
C LYS A 431 -4.16 27.34 -5.21
N GLU A 432 -5.34 26.79 -4.93
CA GLU A 432 -6.60 27.56 -4.92
C GLU A 432 -6.55 28.68 -3.88
N TYR A 433 -5.91 28.44 -2.73
CA TYR A 433 -5.71 29.46 -1.71
C TYR A 433 -4.79 30.58 -2.20
N VAL A 434 -3.63 30.24 -2.76
CA VAL A 434 -2.66 31.23 -3.25
C VAL A 434 -3.21 32.03 -4.45
N ASP A 435 -3.91 31.36 -5.36
CA ASP A 435 -4.58 32.01 -6.50
C ASP A 435 -5.68 33.02 -6.06
N ALA A 436 -6.29 32.80 -4.89
CA ALA A 436 -7.33 33.66 -4.32
C ALA A 436 -6.79 34.74 -3.36
N MET A 437 -5.50 34.73 -3.04
CA MET A 437 -4.89 35.70 -2.12
C MET A 437 -5.02 37.12 -2.63
N PRO A 438 -5.45 38.11 -1.81
CA PRO A 438 -5.32 39.51 -2.11
C PRO A 438 -3.88 39.93 -2.41
N ALA A 439 -3.68 40.93 -3.27
CA ALA A 439 -2.34 41.36 -3.67
C ALA A 439 -1.44 41.84 -2.49
N GLU A 440 -2.05 42.30 -1.42
CA GLU A 440 -1.38 42.78 -0.21
C GLU A 440 -0.98 41.65 0.73
N GLN A 441 -1.51 40.42 0.53
CA GLN A 441 -1.22 39.28 1.35
C GLN A 441 0.12 38.63 0.97
N ALA A 442 1.10 38.70 1.86
CA ALA A 442 2.45 38.22 1.62
C ALA A 442 2.68 36.77 2.11
N LYS A 443 1.85 36.28 3.03
CA LYS A 443 2.05 35.01 3.72
C LYS A 443 0.80 34.13 3.59
N ILE A 444 1.01 32.82 3.67
CA ILE A 444 -0.06 31.82 3.81
C ILE A 444 -0.37 31.67 5.28
N TYR A 445 -1.51 32.16 5.74
CA TYR A 445 -1.93 32.08 7.13
C TYR A 445 -2.60 30.76 7.42
N PHE A 446 -2.19 30.10 8.50
CA PHE A 446 -2.78 28.84 8.93
C PHE A 446 -2.91 28.73 10.45
N ALA A 447 -3.80 27.86 10.88
CA ALA A 447 -3.95 27.45 12.27
C ALA A 447 -4.15 25.93 12.34
N CYS A 448 -3.51 25.29 13.31
CA CYS A 448 -3.64 23.85 13.57
C CYS A 448 -4.53 23.58 14.76
N GLY A 449 -5.35 22.51 14.70
CA GLY A 449 -6.21 22.07 15.77
C GLY A 449 -7.27 21.08 15.32
N ASP A 450 -8.07 20.56 16.24
CA ASP A 450 -9.03 19.47 16.00
C ASP A 450 -10.39 19.92 15.44
N ASN A 451 -10.68 21.24 15.42
CA ASN A 451 -12.00 21.74 15.07
C ASN A 451 -11.94 23.05 14.27
N VAL A 452 -12.44 23.00 13.04
CA VAL A 452 -12.45 24.15 12.10
C VAL A 452 -13.15 25.38 12.71
N LYS A 453 -14.32 25.19 13.33
CA LYS A 453 -15.09 26.30 13.93
C LYS A 453 -14.31 27.02 15.02
N ARG A 454 -13.58 26.24 15.85
CA ARG A 454 -12.71 26.80 16.89
C ARG A 454 -11.56 27.57 16.27
N LEU A 455 -10.88 27.02 15.27
CA LEU A 455 -9.77 27.65 14.59
C LEU A 455 -10.17 28.99 13.94
N LEU A 456 -11.33 29.04 13.30
CA LEU A 456 -11.89 30.26 12.73
C LEU A 456 -12.32 31.29 13.80
N SER A 457 -12.53 30.86 15.04
CA SER A 457 -12.92 31.73 16.15
C SER A 457 -11.72 32.21 16.98
N LEU A 458 -10.50 31.83 16.61
CA LEU A 458 -9.31 32.29 17.31
C LEU A 458 -9.19 33.82 17.27
N PRO A 459 -8.86 34.49 18.40
CA PRO A 459 -8.68 35.94 18.44
C PRO A 459 -7.67 36.45 17.40
N GLN A 460 -6.62 35.66 17.15
CA GLN A 460 -5.59 36.00 16.18
C GLN A 460 -6.10 36.03 14.72
N ALA A 461 -7.19 35.30 14.42
CA ALA A 461 -7.80 35.29 13.09
C ALA A 461 -8.65 36.56 12.81
N GLU A 462 -8.96 37.37 13.84
CA GLU A 462 -9.87 38.51 13.73
C GLU A 462 -9.30 39.61 12.81
N GLN A 463 -8.03 40.00 13.02
CA GLN A 463 -7.37 40.98 12.17
C GLN A 463 -7.23 40.55 10.71
N LEU A 464 -7.00 39.26 10.48
CA LEU A 464 -6.88 38.69 9.12
C LEU A 464 -8.23 38.76 8.42
N ARG A 465 -9.31 38.43 9.14
CA ARG A 465 -10.68 38.50 8.62
C ARG A 465 -11.10 39.92 8.26
N ASP A 466 -10.74 40.92 9.08
CA ASP A 466 -11.03 42.31 8.83
C ASP A 466 -10.32 42.84 7.55
N LYS A 467 -9.16 42.23 7.22
CA LYS A 467 -8.42 42.49 5.97
C LYS A 467 -8.88 41.63 4.80
N GLY A 468 -9.82 40.73 5.00
CA GLY A 468 -10.29 39.78 3.98
C GLY A 468 -9.28 38.69 3.65
N PHE A 469 -8.40 38.34 4.58
CA PHE A 469 -7.41 37.25 4.44
C PHE A 469 -7.98 35.97 5.02
N ASP A 470 -8.05 34.94 4.20
CA ASP A 470 -8.48 33.61 4.65
C ASP A 470 -7.39 32.92 5.51
N VAL A 471 -7.81 32.07 6.43
CA VAL A 471 -6.93 31.23 7.24
C VAL A 471 -7.17 29.77 6.88
N LEU A 472 -6.11 29.04 6.58
CA LEU A 472 -6.15 27.60 6.38
C LEU A 472 -6.31 26.89 7.75
N CYS A 473 -7.41 26.22 7.96
CA CYS A 473 -7.64 25.38 9.13
C CYS A 473 -7.09 23.97 8.87
N MET A 474 -6.03 23.64 9.53
CA MET A 474 -5.33 22.36 9.42
C MET A 474 -5.74 21.45 10.56
N THR A 475 -6.55 20.43 10.25
CA THR A 475 -7.18 19.58 11.25
C THR A 475 -6.56 18.20 11.42
N SER A 476 -5.50 17.90 10.66
CA SER A 476 -4.71 16.69 10.83
C SER A 476 -3.58 16.92 11.83
N GLN A 477 -3.36 15.96 12.74
CA GLN A 477 -2.29 16.04 13.76
C GLN A 477 -0.89 16.20 13.19
N ILE A 478 -0.68 15.90 11.91
CA ILE A 478 0.62 15.94 11.22
C ILE A 478 0.76 17.19 10.32
N ASP A 479 -0.29 18.00 10.19
CA ASP A 479 -0.28 19.15 9.28
C ASP A 479 0.80 20.17 9.63
N GLU A 480 1.00 20.46 10.89
CA GLU A 480 2.01 21.43 11.33
C GLU A 480 3.43 20.96 10.98
N TYR A 481 3.71 19.67 11.20
CA TYR A 481 4.98 19.06 10.83
C TYR A 481 5.18 19.03 9.30
N PHE A 482 4.08 18.80 8.56
CA PHE A 482 4.10 18.83 7.11
C PHE A 482 4.44 20.23 6.56
N VAL A 483 3.84 21.27 7.14
CA VAL A 483 4.11 22.68 6.78
C VAL A 483 5.55 23.07 7.13
N ASP A 484 6.05 22.65 8.30
CA ASP A 484 7.43 22.90 8.70
C ASP A 484 8.45 22.29 7.73
N THR A 485 8.14 21.12 7.19
CA THR A 485 8.97 20.46 6.18
C THR A 485 8.91 21.21 4.84
N MET A 486 7.74 21.69 4.44
CA MET A 486 7.52 22.41 3.18
C MET A 486 8.04 23.85 3.21
N LYS A 487 7.93 24.55 4.36
CA LYS A 487 8.34 25.94 4.64
C LYS A 487 7.64 27.03 3.84
N SER A 488 7.44 26.83 2.55
CA SER A 488 6.77 27.78 1.65
C SER A 488 6.05 27.07 0.51
N TYR A 489 5.05 27.71 -0.05
CA TYR A 489 4.36 27.27 -1.25
C TYR A 489 4.27 28.44 -2.23
N ASP A 490 4.72 28.25 -3.47
CA ASP A 490 4.74 29.26 -4.54
C ASP A 490 5.40 30.58 -4.07
N ASP A 491 6.60 30.47 -3.46
CA ASP A 491 7.39 31.54 -2.84
C ASP A 491 6.69 32.30 -1.68
N LYS A 492 5.54 31.84 -1.22
CA LYS A 492 4.82 32.39 -0.08
C LYS A 492 5.15 31.59 1.18
N PRO A 493 5.74 32.20 2.22
CA PRO A 493 6.01 31.52 3.48
C PRO A 493 4.71 31.24 4.24
N PHE A 494 4.69 30.12 4.95
CA PHE A 494 3.63 29.83 5.90
C PHE A 494 3.79 30.68 7.17
N CYS A 495 2.66 31.04 7.77
CA CYS A 495 2.60 31.81 9.02
C CYS A 495 1.54 31.20 9.93
N ASN A 496 1.97 30.60 11.04
CA ASN A 496 1.07 30.08 12.06
C ASN A 496 0.49 31.25 12.87
N ILE A 497 -0.83 31.47 12.77
CA ILE A 497 -1.46 32.62 13.44
C ILE A 497 -1.38 32.55 14.96
N ALA A 498 -1.19 31.36 15.54
CA ALA A 498 -1.09 31.18 16.98
C ALA A 498 0.29 31.54 17.55
N THR A 499 1.35 31.44 16.76
CA THR A 499 2.74 31.57 17.23
C THR A 499 3.51 32.72 16.59
N ASP A 500 3.31 32.93 15.29
CA ASP A 500 4.17 33.80 14.48
C ASP A 500 3.73 35.26 14.51
N ASP A 501 4.65 36.16 14.15
CA ASP A 501 4.28 37.54 13.83
C ASP A 501 3.53 37.56 12.50
N LEU A 502 2.29 38.03 12.55
CA LEU A 502 1.42 38.15 11.37
C LEU A 502 2.00 39.12 10.32
N GLY A 503 2.84 40.06 10.75
CA GLY A 503 3.42 41.07 9.87
C GLY A 503 2.41 42.11 9.39
N LEU A 504 1.34 42.30 10.15
CA LEU A 504 0.23 43.21 9.82
C LEU A 504 0.38 44.58 10.48
N GLU A 505 1.25 44.67 11.48
CA GLU A 505 1.48 45.87 12.27
C GLU A 505 2.43 46.85 11.58
N SER A 506 2.13 48.13 11.64
CA SER A 506 3.07 49.19 11.24
C SER A 506 4.18 49.32 12.30
N GLU A 507 5.30 49.91 11.89
CA GLU A 507 6.41 50.23 12.82
C GLU A 507 5.99 51.24 13.93
N GLU A 508 4.97 52.04 13.68
CA GLU A 508 4.42 52.99 14.65
C GLU A 508 3.61 52.26 15.73
N GLU A 509 2.73 51.31 15.32
CA GLU A 509 1.94 50.47 16.22
C GLU A 509 2.83 49.60 17.10
N LYS A 510 3.90 49.02 16.54
CA LYS A 510 4.88 48.23 17.32
C LYS A 510 5.53 49.08 18.42
N LYS A 511 6.00 50.27 18.11
CA LYS A 511 6.59 51.18 19.06
C LYS A 511 5.62 51.63 20.16
N GLU A 512 4.36 51.82 19.78
CA GLU A 512 3.30 52.20 20.74
C GLU A 512 3.03 51.07 21.72
N THR A 513 3.00 49.80 21.25
CA THR A 513 2.84 48.63 22.09
C THR A 513 4.03 48.40 23.00
N GLU A 514 5.26 48.58 22.48
CA GLU A 514 6.48 48.50 23.31
C GLU A 514 6.49 49.60 24.40
N ALA A 515 6.06 50.83 24.09
CA ALA A 515 5.97 51.89 25.05
C ALA A 515 4.92 51.60 26.15
N LYS A 516 3.75 51.13 25.79
CA LYS A 516 2.71 50.70 26.74
C LYS A 516 3.18 49.51 27.59
N GLN A 517 3.89 48.54 26.99
CA GLN A 517 4.42 47.41 27.71
C GLN A 517 5.50 47.83 28.73
N ALA A 518 6.32 48.83 28.40
CA ALA A 518 7.28 49.40 29.34
C ALA A 518 6.62 50.20 30.49
N GLU A 519 5.54 50.93 30.21
CA GLU A 519 4.71 51.61 31.19
C GLU A 519 4.04 50.66 32.16
N ASP A 520 3.46 49.56 31.67
CA ASP A 520 2.69 48.60 32.44
C ASP A 520 3.54 47.44 32.98
N LYS A 521 4.87 47.54 32.95
CA LYS A 521 5.77 46.47 33.34
C LYS A 521 5.49 45.89 34.72
N GLU A 522 5.26 46.73 35.71
CA GLU A 522 4.99 46.30 37.10
C GLU A 522 3.69 45.46 37.18
N LEU A 523 2.67 45.82 36.41
CA LEU A 523 1.42 45.05 36.33
C LEU A 523 1.67 43.71 35.62
N LEU A 524 2.38 43.69 34.53
CA LEU A 524 2.68 42.46 33.74
C LEU A 524 3.51 41.47 34.58
N ASP A 525 4.51 41.99 35.31
CA ASP A 525 5.34 41.20 36.24
C ASP A 525 4.47 40.62 37.37
N PHE A 526 3.54 41.42 37.96
CA PHE A 526 2.58 40.96 38.95
C PHE A 526 1.65 39.85 38.38
N VAL A 527 1.15 39.99 37.19
CA VAL A 527 0.33 38.96 36.52
C VAL A 527 1.14 37.66 36.34
N LYS A 528 2.41 37.79 35.90
CA LYS A 528 3.30 36.66 35.78
C LYS A 528 3.56 35.95 37.12
N GLU A 529 3.83 36.70 38.19
CA GLU A 529 4.02 36.15 39.54
C GLU A 529 2.74 35.44 40.05
N THR A 530 1.54 36.03 39.77
CA THR A 530 0.25 35.46 40.15
C THR A 530 -0.03 34.14 39.48
N LEU A 531 0.36 33.95 38.20
CA LEU A 531 0.16 32.74 37.41
C LEU A 531 1.30 31.72 37.60
N GLY A 532 2.46 32.14 38.11
CA GLY A 532 3.58 31.27 38.42
C GLY A 532 4.12 30.51 37.18
N GLU A 533 4.22 29.20 37.32
CA GLU A 533 4.77 28.31 36.24
C GLU A 533 3.79 28.04 35.10
N GLN A 534 2.54 28.47 35.19
CA GLN A 534 1.51 28.22 34.17
C GLN A 534 1.79 28.97 32.85
N VAL A 535 2.53 30.09 32.92
CA VAL A 535 2.98 30.86 31.76
C VAL A 535 4.46 31.22 31.91
N ALA A 536 5.21 31.29 30.83
CA ALA A 536 6.60 31.70 30.83
C ALA A 536 6.75 33.22 30.88
N SER A 537 5.87 33.93 30.17
CA SER A 537 5.85 35.39 30.11
C SER A 537 4.42 35.91 29.92
N VAL A 538 4.23 37.21 30.20
CA VAL A 538 3.00 37.97 29.96
C VAL A 538 3.36 39.21 29.18
N ARG A 539 2.62 39.48 28.08
CA ARG A 539 2.91 40.64 27.24
C ARG A 539 1.61 41.27 26.71
N LEU A 540 1.72 42.52 26.25
CA LEU A 540 0.65 43.17 25.51
C LEU A 540 0.69 42.74 24.04
N SER A 541 -0.46 42.65 23.41
CA SER A 541 -0.61 42.21 22.03
C SER A 541 -1.52 43.13 21.25
N ASN A 542 -1.10 43.52 20.07
CA ASN A 542 -1.92 44.26 19.09
C ASN A 542 -2.66 43.31 18.13
N LYS A 543 -2.43 42.01 18.22
CA LYS A 543 -3.15 41.01 17.42
C LYS A 543 -4.63 40.87 17.82
N LEU A 544 -4.96 41.34 19.03
CA LEU A 544 -6.29 41.21 19.61
C LEU A 544 -7.13 42.45 19.33
N VAL A 545 -8.26 42.31 18.67
CA VAL A 545 -9.20 43.41 18.36
C VAL A 545 -10.29 43.44 19.43
N SER A 546 -11.22 42.49 19.43
CA SER A 546 -12.34 42.44 20.41
C SER A 546 -12.06 41.56 21.59
N SER A 547 -11.15 40.60 21.52
CA SER A 547 -10.84 39.66 22.59
C SER A 547 -9.92 40.26 23.63
N ALA A 548 -10.13 39.90 24.91
CA ALA A 548 -9.35 40.40 26.05
C ALA A 548 -7.93 39.75 26.11
N VAL A 549 -7.83 38.51 25.63
CA VAL A 549 -6.68 37.66 25.91
C VAL A 549 -6.54 36.57 24.85
N CYS A 550 -5.31 36.12 24.60
CA CYS A 550 -5.03 34.86 23.94
C CYS A 550 -3.78 34.18 24.52
N LEU A 551 -3.59 32.91 24.17
CA LEU A 551 -2.39 32.16 24.51
C LEU A 551 -1.59 31.97 23.22
N SER A 552 -0.29 32.28 23.28
CA SER A 552 0.68 31.97 22.24
C SER A 552 1.82 31.14 22.81
N THR A 553 2.73 30.68 21.98
CA THR A 553 3.90 29.92 22.40
C THR A 553 5.19 30.49 21.84
N GLU A 554 6.29 30.27 22.54
CA GLU A 554 7.66 30.61 22.12
C GLU A 554 8.53 29.36 22.06
N GLY A 555 9.63 29.42 21.31
CA GLY A 555 10.65 28.35 21.32
C GLY A 555 10.41 27.17 20.38
N GLY A 556 9.51 27.30 19.38
CA GLY A 556 9.39 26.32 18.28
C GLY A 556 8.50 25.10 18.58
N VAL A 557 8.04 24.90 19.82
CA VAL A 557 7.05 23.86 20.17
C VAL A 557 5.70 24.54 20.35
N THR A 558 4.73 24.16 19.53
CA THR A 558 3.36 24.68 19.64
C THR A 558 2.51 23.86 20.61
N LEU A 559 1.32 24.36 20.97
CA LEU A 559 0.38 23.61 21.79
C LEU A 559 -0.10 22.32 21.09
N GLU A 560 -0.27 22.36 19.77
CA GLU A 560 -0.66 21.18 18.98
C GLU A 560 0.46 20.15 18.91
N MET A 561 1.72 20.57 18.72
CA MET A 561 2.87 19.67 18.79
C MET A 561 2.97 19.01 20.18
N GLU A 562 2.81 19.78 21.25
CA GLU A 562 2.79 19.23 22.62
C GLU A 562 1.69 18.18 22.78
N ARG A 563 0.46 18.42 22.28
CA ARG A 563 -0.65 17.45 22.30
C ARG A 563 -0.32 16.20 21.50
N TYR A 564 0.22 16.38 20.31
CA TYR A 564 0.61 15.28 19.44
C TYR A 564 1.64 14.37 20.11
N PHE A 565 2.73 14.92 20.64
CA PHE A 565 3.75 14.14 21.33
C PHE A 565 3.18 13.45 22.58
N ARG A 566 2.30 14.11 23.32
CA ARG A 566 1.65 13.53 24.50
C ARG A 566 0.76 12.33 24.16
N SER A 567 0.20 12.28 22.95
CA SER A 567 -0.64 11.18 22.47
C SER A 567 0.16 9.99 21.92
N MET A 568 1.44 10.17 21.62
CA MET A 568 2.28 9.11 21.06
C MET A 568 2.78 8.15 22.14
N PRO A 569 2.56 6.83 22.01
CA PRO A 569 3.13 5.85 22.93
C PRO A 569 4.68 5.87 22.87
N GLY A 570 5.32 6.13 24.00
CA GLY A 570 6.79 6.14 24.11
C GLY A 570 7.46 7.45 23.71
N ALA A 571 6.72 8.52 23.43
CA ALA A 571 7.29 9.83 23.20
C ALA A 571 7.91 10.42 24.50
N PRO A 572 8.91 11.31 24.38
CA PRO A 572 9.46 12.01 25.52
C PRO A 572 8.37 12.83 26.23
N THR A 573 8.22 12.65 27.55
CA THR A 573 7.18 13.32 28.35
C THR A 573 7.53 14.76 28.73
N ASP A 574 8.71 15.23 28.42
CA ASP A 574 9.30 16.52 28.78
C ASP A 574 9.21 17.59 27.68
N ILE A 575 8.67 17.23 26.50
CA ILE A 575 8.39 18.21 25.44
C ILE A 575 7.17 19.03 25.84
N ARG A 576 7.39 20.31 26.17
CA ARG A 576 6.35 21.26 26.56
C ARG A 576 6.45 22.55 25.77
N ALA A 577 5.31 23.09 25.39
CA ALA A 577 5.20 24.41 24.79
C ALA A 577 5.47 25.50 25.83
N VAL A 578 6.28 26.47 25.47
CA VAL A 578 6.58 27.64 26.29
C VAL A 578 5.42 28.63 26.13
N ARG A 579 4.48 28.63 27.09
CA ARG A 579 3.21 29.40 27.03
C ARG A 579 3.43 30.86 27.33
N VAL A 580 2.88 31.74 26.49
CA VAL A 580 2.88 33.20 26.66
C VAL A 580 1.45 33.69 26.74
N LEU A 581 1.12 34.45 27.79
CA LEU A 581 -0.18 35.11 27.89
C LEU A 581 -0.12 36.49 27.22
N GLU A 582 -0.93 36.68 26.19
CA GLU A 582 -1.05 37.96 25.49
C GLU A 582 -2.33 38.67 25.91
N LEU A 583 -2.20 39.94 26.33
CA LEU A 583 -3.29 40.75 26.86
C LEU A 583 -3.61 41.91 25.92
N ASN A 584 -4.88 42.21 25.72
CA ASN A 584 -5.33 43.37 24.95
C ASN A 584 -5.42 44.60 25.88
N ALA A 585 -4.46 45.50 25.73
CA ALA A 585 -4.43 46.75 26.50
C ALA A 585 -5.67 47.64 26.34
N ASN A 586 -6.36 47.55 25.22
CA ASN A 586 -7.53 48.36 24.94
C ASN A 586 -8.84 47.74 25.45
N HIS A 587 -8.81 46.49 25.91
CA HIS A 587 -9.99 45.78 26.37
C HIS A 587 -10.37 46.17 27.81
N HIS A 588 -11.67 46.32 28.08
CA HIS A 588 -12.20 46.74 29.40
C HIS A 588 -11.70 45.86 30.56
N ALA A 589 -11.56 44.54 30.37
CA ALA A 589 -11.06 43.63 31.41
C ALA A 589 -9.61 43.94 31.80
N TYR A 590 -8.75 44.29 30.85
CA TYR A 590 -7.39 44.73 31.15
C TYR A 590 -7.37 46.06 31.89
N GLN A 591 -8.16 47.03 31.44
CA GLN A 591 -8.25 48.34 32.12
C GLN A 591 -8.75 48.20 33.57
N THR A 592 -9.77 47.39 33.78
CA THR A 592 -10.28 47.09 35.15
C THR A 592 -9.19 46.44 36.04
N MET A 593 -8.36 45.55 35.45
CA MET A 593 -7.23 44.95 36.17
C MET A 593 -6.17 46.01 36.52
N LYS A 594 -5.82 46.88 35.57
CA LYS A 594 -4.87 47.98 35.71
C LYS A 594 -5.33 48.97 36.82
N GLU A 595 -6.59 49.36 36.81
CA GLU A 595 -7.19 50.23 37.86
C GLU A 595 -7.16 49.60 39.23
N ALA A 596 -7.53 48.31 39.34
CA ALA A 596 -7.50 47.59 40.61
C ALA A 596 -6.06 47.50 41.14
N PHE A 597 -5.09 47.21 40.31
CA PHE A 597 -3.65 47.16 40.68
C PHE A 597 -3.14 48.53 41.13
N ALA A 598 -3.45 49.60 40.40
CA ALA A 598 -3.08 50.96 40.76
C ALA A 598 -3.72 51.45 42.06
N ALA A 599 -4.96 51.01 42.36
CA ALA A 599 -5.65 51.28 43.61
C ALA A 599 -5.13 50.46 44.81
N GLY A 600 -4.17 49.54 44.59
CA GLY A 600 -3.62 48.63 45.61
C GLY A 600 -4.47 47.42 45.93
N ASP A 601 -5.59 47.20 45.19
CA ASP A 601 -6.45 45.99 45.30
C ASP A 601 -5.84 44.83 44.50
N LYS A 602 -4.75 44.30 45.05
CA LYS A 602 -4.00 43.20 44.41
C LYS A 602 -4.84 41.92 44.36
N ASP A 603 -5.77 41.70 45.28
CA ASP A 603 -6.61 40.51 45.28
C ASP A 603 -7.61 40.53 44.11
N LYS A 604 -8.21 41.68 43.80
CA LYS A 604 -9.07 41.84 42.63
C LYS A 604 -8.27 41.71 41.32
N ALA A 605 -7.11 42.33 41.23
CA ALA A 605 -6.24 42.23 40.07
C ALA A 605 -5.81 40.77 39.81
N ALA A 606 -5.46 40.02 40.86
CA ALA A 606 -5.06 38.62 40.76
C ALA A 606 -6.24 37.72 40.32
N ARG A 607 -7.45 37.99 40.78
CA ARG A 607 -8.64 37.24 40.33
C ARG A 607 -8.91 37.47 38.85
N ILE A 608 -8.84 38.72 38.37
CA ILE A 608 -8.99 39.03 36.95
C ILE A 608 -7.92 38.36 36.12
N ALA A 609 -6.65 38.39 36.55
CA ALA A 609 -5.54 37.71 35.86
C ALA A 609 -5.77 36.21 35.69
N LYS A 610 -6.22 35.52 36.77
CA LYS A 610 -6.55 34.10 36.73
C LYS A 610 -7.73 33.78 35.81
N ILE A 611 -8.76 34.64 35.78
CA ILE A 611 -9.89 34.46 34.88
C ILE A 611 -9.44 34.63 33.42
N LEU A 612 -8.68 35.67 33.13
CA LEU A 612 -8.15 35.89 31.78
C LEU A 612 -7.27 34.72 31.31
N HIS A 613 -6.40 34.21 32.17
CA HIS A 613 -5.60 33.02 31.84
C HIS A 613 -6.47 31.79 31.55
N ALA A 614 -7.46 31.50 32.40
CA ALA A 614 -8.38 30.40 32.17
C ALA A 614 -9.18 30.54 30.85
N GLN A 615 -9.61 31.78 30.53
CA GLN A 615 -10.24 32.08 29.23
C GLN A 615 -9.29 31.83 28.06
N ALA A 616 -8.03 32.22 28.18
CA ALA A 616 -7.03 31.97 27.15
C ALA A 616 -6.81 30.46 26.89
N LEU A 617 -6.76 29.65 27.95
CA LEU A 617 -6.71 28.18 27.85
C LEU A 617 -7.94 27.64 27.11
N LEU A 618 -9.16 28.05 27.51
CA LEU A 618 -10.40 27.59 26.85
C LEU A 618 -10.44 27.97 25.38
N ILE A 619 -10.03 29.18 25.01
CA ILE A 619 -9.94 29.65 23.63
C ILE A 619 -8.94 28.80 22.85
N ALA A 620 -7.78 28.52 23.44
CA ALA A 620 -6.78 27.65 22.84
C ALA A 620 -7.17 26.15 22.77
N GLY A 621 -8.28 25.78 23.45
CA GLY A 621 -8.75 24.39 23.52
C GLY A 621 -7.96 23.55 24.51
N GLU A 622 -7.25 24.19 25.44
CA GLU A 622 -6.56 23.51 26.54
C GLU A 622 -7.54 23.23 27.69
N PRO A 623 -7.44 22.09 28.37
CA PRO A 623 -8.27 21.80 29.53
C PRO A 623 -7.92 22.70 30.72
N LEU A 624 -8.91 23.11 31.47
CA LEU A 624 -8.69 23.75 32.78
C LEU A 624 -8.33 22.67 33.79
N GLU A 625 -7.32 22.94 34.64
CA GLU A 625 -6.96 22.06 35.76
C GLU A 625 -8.10 21.93 36.77
N ASP A 626 -8.76 23.08 37.11
CA ASP A 626 -9.91 23.15 38.02
C ASP A 626 -11.03 24.03 37.44
N PRO A 627 -11.96 23.43 36.66
CA PRO A 627 -13.13 24.16 36.13
C PRO A 627 -14.06 24.71 37.20
N ALA A 628 -14.12 24.07 38.39
CA ALA A 628 -14.95 24.53 39.48
C ALA A 628 -14.42 25.82 40.11
N ALA A 629 -13.12 25.88 40.38
CA ALA A 629 -12.47 27.08 40.87
C ALA A 629 -12.60 28.26 39.87
N TYR A 630 -12.49 27.99 38.55
CA TYR A 630 -12.76 29.01 37.54
C TYR A 630 -14.19 29.56 37.61
N SER A 631 -15.17 28.67 37.70
CA SER A 631 -16.58 29.07 37.82
C SER A 631 -16.83 29.93 39.09
N GLU A 632 -16.24 29.57 40.21
CA GLU A 632 -16.32 30.33 41.46
C GLU A 632 -15.66 31.71 41.32
N LEU A 633 -14.48 31.79 40.71
CA LEU A 633 -13.80 33.07 40.44
C LEU A 633 -14.65 34.01 39.57
N VAL A 634 -15.29 33.48 38.52
CA VAL A 634 -16.19 34.30 37.68
C VAL A 634 -17.38 34.81 38.49
N CYS A 635 -18.00 33.96 39.32
CA CYS A 635 -19.13 34.36 40.17
C CYS A 635 -18.76 35.45 41.23
N THR A 636 -17.50 35.56 41.63
CA THR A 636 -17.05 36.60 42.57
C THR A 636 -16.90 37.99 41.92
N LEU A 637 -16.92 38.10 40.60
CA LEU A 637 -16.84 39.36 39.87
C LEU A 637 -18.20 39.91 39.43
N ILE A 638 -19.25 39.10 39.50
CA ILE A 638 -20.63 39.46 39.22
C ILE A 638 -21.28 39.94 40.52
#